data_78aaefddb487c552ce4fe56e370154fd
#
_entry.id   78aaefddb487c552ce4fe56e370154fd
#
_cell.length_a   1.000
_cell.length_b   1.000
_cell.length_c   1.000
_cell.angle_alpha   90.00
_cell.angle_beta   90.00
_cell.angle_gamma   90.00
#
_symmetry.space_group_name_H-M   'P 1'
#
loop_
_entity.id
_entity.type
_entity.pdbx_description
1 polymer ?
#
loop_
_entity_poly.entity_id
_entity_poly.type
_entity_poly.pdbx_seq_one_letter_code
_entity_poly.pdbx_strand_id
1 'polypeptide(L)'
;MLLINFTKIKMNKIITNFVLIILLCIQSTNSKAQCCNYKLLMHDSYGDGWNGATLQVLINNVLVGNYSASNFGSMVSFSVCNGDSLDLIYTAGIYENENSYELQDSSWNIVFLDGPTPATGNVFSSIGNCNTPLLQGSHPCTAIPIDTGLCIFTNNLGFPGSGLNPNCGNYMGGDMWFSIQVPASGNLSFETDSGNINDTGIAAWTDSTCTNPYIIACDDDAGNGYYSFLLLYDLTPGQTIYLQVWKWGGGVGSFQLCVNDLGTVVLDSSEIPIVMINTLGQTIIENTKVNCLMDIKYNGAGNLTYVSDSANVYSGNIGISIRGLTSAGYPQHPYSVETRDSVGANNDVSILGMPAENDWVLLSNFNDRSLIKNLISFKIFGEMGNYSPRAQLCEVLIDSSYKGIYVIGEKIKRDVNRVDIAKLTTVDTTGDDLSGGYILQQNYWNASNSFQSNYSPIDHPGFDVHFVYEYPDELAIQSVQKAYIASYIDSLETALYSPNFADPVTGYRKYLDVKSFIDYFLVNEVARSADGFKKSVFFHKDKYSNGGKLKAGPVWDFDWAWKNMEGVCTYFEGYSGAGWAHQINDCFTDNYSTGWYIRLLQDSTFSNELRCTFENYRQTMLDTTNLFSYIDSVRMLVQNTQARHFQKWPILGKSGFAPDFGPVATTYNAELDSLKNWISIRLQWLDANIPGLCTPTGVTETSLSTSLNCYPNPAKDYFNIDYYLPSTMKTTVRLYNFLGTEVLSTPTITQSMGQHSLALESKTLSNGIYFVIFERGKEIISRKIIVMKN
;
A
#
# COMPACT_ATOMS: atom_id res chain seq x y z
N MET A 1 90.48 -37.30 25.34
CA MET A 1 89.53 -36.74 24.33
C MET A 1 88.27 -36.25 25.02
N LEU A 2 88.38 -35.66 26.23
CA LEU A 2 87.22 -35.22 27.03
C LEU A 2 87.41 -33.83 27.70
N LEU A 3 88.38 -33.03 27.27
CA LEU A 3 88.72 -31.75 27.90
C LEU A 3 88.62 -30.52 26.92
N ILE A 4 88.30 -30.77 25.69
CA ILE A 4 88.16 -29.67 24.68
C ILE A 4 86.70 -29.19 24.44
N ASN A 5 85.68 -29.88 24.94
CA ASN A 5 84.25 -29.52 24.74
C ASN A 5 83.64 -28.55 25.78
N PHE A 6 84.29 -28.38 26.97
CA PHE A 6 83.74 -27.52 28.03
C PHE A 6 84.01 -26.02 27.87
N THR A 7 85.10 -25.64 27.15
CA THR A 7 85.41 -24.22 26.93
C THR A 7 84.63 -23.57 25.75
N LYS A 8 84.25 -24.36 24.76
CA LYS A 8 83.48 -23.85 23.63
C LYS A 8 81.99 -23.60 24.01
N ILE A 9 81.45 -24.40 24.95
CA ILE A 9 80.03 -24.25 25.37
C ILE A 9 79.83 -23.02 26.29
N LYS A 10 80.79 -22.65 27.11
CA LYS A 10 80.71 -21.48 27.97
C LYS A 10 80.87 -20.15 27.18
N MET A 11 81.74 -20.16 26.16
CA MET A 11 81.99 -18.96 25.36
C MET A 11 80.79 -18.65 24.41
N ASN A 12 80.13 -19.68 23.85
CA ASN A 12 78.92 -19.47 23.03
C ASN A 12 77.72 -19.00 23.86
N LYS A 13 77.56 -19.43 25.15
CA LYS A 13 76.47 -18.91 26.02
C LYS A 13 76.67 -17.43 26.41
N ILE A 14 77.94 -17.01 26.60
CA ILE A 14 78.23 -15.58 26.89
C ILE A 14 78.01 -14.73 25.66
N ILE A 15 78.44 -15.17 24.48
CA ILE A 15 78.23 -14.41 23.22
C ILE A 15 76.78 -14.39 22.86
N THR A 16 76.00 -15.49 23.04
CA THR A 16 74.54 -15.51 22.78
C THR A 16 73.79 -14.62 23.74
N ASN A 17 74.11 -14.55 25.01
CA ASN A 17 73.45 -13.65 25.97
C ASN A 17 73.88 -12.18 25.73
N PHE A 18 75.14 -11.88 25.27
CA PHE A 18 75.52 -10.53 24.93
C PHE A 18 74.84 -10.03 23.62
N VAL A 19 74.67 -10.92 22.61
CA VAL A 19 73.92 -10.60 21.37
C VAL A 19 72.43 -10.48 21.66
N LEU A 20 71.83 -11.29 22.61
CA LEU A 20 70.45 -11.15 23.02
C LEU A 20 70.19 -9.87 23.82
N ILE A 21 71.14 -9.41 24.67
CA ILE A 21 71.11 -8.15 25.41
C ILE A 21 71.27 -6.94 24.43
N ILE A 22 72.12 -7.06 23.43
CA ILE A 22 72.26 -6.01 22.41
C ILE A 22 71.07 -5.98 21.46
N LEU A 23 70.46 -7.14 21.11
CA LEU A 23 69.21 -7.19 20.38
C LEU A 23 68.00 -6.64 21.20
N LEU A 24 67.95 -6.87 22.51
CA LEU A 24 66.98 -6.29 23.43
C LEU A 24 67.19 -4.78 23.69
N CYS A 25 68.40 -4.27 23.59
CA CYS A 25 68.63 -2.81 23.65
C CYS A 25 68.55 -2.09 22.33
N ILE A 26 68.48 -2.79 21.18
CA ILE A 26 68.21 -2.17 19.86
C ILE A 26 66.69 -2.24 19.51
N GLN A 27 65.86 -2.95 20.28
CA GLN A 27 64.43 -2.81 20.26
C GLN A 27 63.90 -1.69 21.15
N SER A 28 64.67 -0.68 21.42
CA SER A 28 64.21 0.57 21.96
C SER A 28 63.62 1.38 20.80
N THR A 29 62.34 1.03 20.54
CA THR A 29 61.26 1.99 20.36
C THR A 29 61.52 3.10 19.30
N ASN A 30 61.32 2.74 18.05
CA ASN A 30 60.43 3.60 17.26
C ASN A 30 58.97 3.21 17.55
N SER A 31 58.50 3.50 18.74
CA SER A 31 57.04 3.55 18.93
C SER A 31 56.59 4.78 18.13
N LYS A 32 56.20 4.56 16.87
CA LYS A 32 55.36 5.54 16.21
C LYS A 32 54.20 5.80 17.17
N ALA A 33 53.97 7.08 17.54
CA ALA A 33 52.85 7.41 18.36
C ALA A 33 51.61 6.76 17.73
N GLN A 34 50.85 6.00 18.50
CA GLN A 34 49.60 5.37 18.02
C GLN A 34 48.64 6.51 17.68
N CYS A 35 48.24 6.60 16.40
CA CYS A 35 47.31 7.61 15.93
C CYS A 35 45.94 6.96 15.67
N CYS A 36 44.88 7.74 15.88
CA CYS A 36 43.48 7.34 15.69
C CYS A 36 42.67 8.50 15.11
N ASN A 37 41.52 8.25 14.59
CA ASN A 37 40.65 9.26 14.03
C ASN A 37 39.67 9.78 15.08
N TYR A 38 39.72 11.07 15.35
CA TYR A 38 38.66 11.80 16.04
C TYR A 38 37.62 12.27 15.03
N LYS A 39 36.40 12.48 15.47
CA LYS A 39 35.27 12.94 14.66
C LYS A 39 34.68 14.18 15.28
N LEU A 40 34.40 15.15 14.44
CA LEU A 40 33.66 16.36 14.79
C LEU A 40 32.32 16.32 14.09
N LEU A 41 31.25 16.22 14.87
CA LEU A 41 29.87 16.30 14.42
C LEU A 41 29.35 17.70 14.70
N MET A 42 28.79 18.34 13.71
CA MET A 42 28.25 19.70 13.76
C MET A 42 26.78 19.63 13.39
N HIS A 43 25.94 20.28 14.18
CA HIS A 43 24.49 20.25 14.03
C HIS A 43 23.94 21.68 13.91
N ASP A 44 22.89 21.79 13.11
CA ASP A 44 22.04 22.96 12.99
C ASP A 44 20.59 22.53 13.16
N SER A 45 19.88 23.07 14.13
CA SER A 45 18.52 22.66 14.45
C SER A 45 17.47 23.21 13.48
N TYR A 46 17.78 24.26 12.72
CA TYR A 46 16.87 24.82 11.72
C TYR A 46 17.07 24.22 10.32
N GLY A 47 18.31 23.84 9.98
CA GLY A 47 18.63 23.12 8.77
C GLY A 47 19.08 23.97 7.59
N ASP A 48 19.43 25.23 7.81
CA ASP A 48 19.97 26.13 6.78
C ASP A 48 21.51 26.30 6.87
N GLY A 49 22.14 25.56 7.81
CA GLY A 49 23.59 25.57 8.07
C GLY A 49 24.01 26.65 9.07
N TRP A 50 25.26 26.61 9.48
CA TRP A 50 25.81 27.48 10.56
C TRP A 50 25.90 28.97 10.22
N ASN A 51 25.35 29.46 9.16
CA ASN A 51 25.13 30.88 8.88
C ASN A 51 26.35 31.78 9.15
N GLY A 52 27.54 31.29 8.76
CA GLY A 52 28.82 31.96 8.92
C GLY A 52 29.62 31.56 10.16
N ALA A 53 29.07 30.77 11.08
CA ALA A 53 29.88 30.22 12.19
C ALA A 53 30.85 29.16 11.67
N THR A 54 31.99 29.05 12.34
CA THR A 54 33.05 28.10 11.99
C THR A 54 33.75 27.53 13.20
N LEU A 55 34.26 26.29 13.09
CA LEU A 55 35.05 25.62 14.09
C LEU A 55 36.41 25.21 13.51
N GLN A 56 37.48 25.77 14.04
CA GLN A 56 38.82 25.39 13.67
C GLN A 56 39.32 24.26 14.55
N VAL A 57 39.98 23.31 13.94
CA VAL A 57 40.65 22.19 14.60
C VAL A 57 42.15 22.39 14.46
N LEU A 58 42.87 22.49 15.59
CA LEU A 58 44.33 22.58 15.63
C LEU A 58 44.90 21.32 16.32
N ILE A 59 45.94 20.77 15.73
CA ILE A 59 46.74 19.67 16.33
C ILE A 59 48.18 20.17 16.46
N ASN A 60 48.74 20.13 17.67
CA ASN A 60 50.06 20.67 17.97
C ASN A 60 50.24 22.12 17.48
N ASN A 61 49.21 22.96 17.66
CA ASN A 61 49.12 24.33 17.19
C ASN A 61 49.15 24.52 15.65
N VAL A 62 48.91 23.41 14.88
CA VAL A 62 48.84 23.48 13.42
C VAL A 62 47.37 23.34 13.02
N LEU A 63 46.85 24.24 12.19
CA LEU A 63 45.47 24.18 11.69
C LEU A 63 45.30 22.96 10.78
N VAL A 64 44.43 22.04 11.20
CA VAL A 64 44.00 20.84 10.43
C VAL A 64 42.85 21.18 9.48
N GLY A 65 41.91 21.99 9.93
CA GLY A 65 40.79 22.44 9.12
C GLY A 65 39.96 23.52 9.81
N ASN A 66 39.13 24.19 9.00
CA ASN A 66 38.10 25.11 9.44
C ASN A 66 36.76 24.60 8.89
N TYR A 67 35.87 24.25 9.77
CA TYR A 67 34.64 23.49 9.46
C TYR A 67 33.42 24.29 9.81
N SER A 68 32.29 23.97 9.14
CA SER A 68 30.98 24.54 9.39
C SER A 68 29.91 23.50 9.01
N ALA A 69 28.77 23.53 9.64
CA ALA A 69 27.66 22.66 9.23
C ALA A 69 26.98 23.17 7.96
N SER A 70 26.58 22.26 7.11
CA SER A 70 25.66 22.49 5.98
C SER A 70 24.34 21.78 6.21
N ASN A 71 23.22 22.43 5.90
CA ASN A 71 21.90 21.91 6.22
C ASN A 71 21.81 21.56 7.72
N PHE A 72 21.10 20.50 8.07
CA PHE A 72 20.92 20.04 9.45
C PHE A 72 22.21 19.58 10.16
N GLY A 73 23.31 19.36 9.45
CA GLY A 73 24.57 18.99 10.06
C GLY A 73 25.65 18.53 9.09
N SER A 74 26.87 18.38 9.63
CA SER A 74 28.02 17.87 8.90
C SER A 74 28.95 17.09 9.84
N MET A 75 29.63 16.07 9.34
CA MET A 75 30.65 15.31 10.09
C MET A 75 31.97 15.35 9.37
N VAL A 76 33.05 15.55 10.11
CA VAL A 76 34.44 15.49 9.61
C VAL A 76 35.29 14.63 10.51
N SER A 77 36.29 13.96 9.95
CA SER A 77 37.24 13.13 10.70
C SER A 77 38.64 13.62 10.46
N PHE A 78 39.50 13.61 11.50
CA PHE A 78 40.90 13.97 11.43
C PHE A 78 41.74 13.08 12.35
N SER A 79 42.99 12.87 12.00
CA SER A 79 43.90 11.98 12.74
C SER A 79 44.57 12.69 13.88
N VAL A 80 44.57 12.11 15.08
CA VAL A 80 45.21 12.57 16.31
C VAL A 80 46.07 11.44 16.81
N CYS A 81 47.29 11.71 17.27
CA CYS A 81 48.18 10.71 17.85
C CYS A 81 48.23 10.83 19.37
N ASN A 82 48.54 9.73 20.06
CA ASN A 82 48.77 9.77 21.50
C ASN A 82 49.79 10.83 21.86
N GLY A 83 49.43 11.80 22.69
CA GLY A 83 50.28 12.86 23.14
C GLY A 83 50.21 14.16 22.31
N ASP A 84 49.49 14.19 21.20
CA ASP A 84 49.24 15.44 20.45
C ASP A 84 48.36 16.37 21.26
N SER A 85 48.61 17.70 21.21
CA SER A 85 47.65 18.69 21.67
C SER A 85 46.54 18.84 20.64
N LEU A 86 45.29 18.85 21.08
CA LEU A 86 44.12 19.07 20.27
C LEU A 86 43.33 20.25 20.81
N ASP A 87 43.16 21.28 20.00
CA ASP A 87 42.46 22.50 20.33
C ASP A 87 41.30 22.75 19.35
N LEU A 88 40.16 23.22 19.86
CA LEU A 88 39.02 23.68 19.08
C LEU A 88 38.81 25.18 19.30
N ILE A 89 38.70 25.95 18.21
CA ILE A 89 38.41 27.39 18.27
C ILE A 89 37.13 27.66 17.50
N TYR A 90 36.09 28.09 18.22
CA TYR A 90 34.78 28.42 17.64
C TYR A 90 34.72 29.94 17.34
N THR A 91 34.19 30.25 16.15
CA THR A 91 33.91 31.64 15.71
C THR A 91 32.43 31.72 15.41
N ALA A 92 31.73 32.62 16.12
CA ALA A 92 30.31 32.80 15.96
C ALA A 92 29.88 33.37 14.60
N GLY A 93 28.69 32.99 14.14
CA GLY A 93 28.03 33.53 12.96
C GLY A 93 26.72 34.24 13.31
N ILE A 94 25.66 33.92 12.59
CA ILE A 94 24.30 34.40 12.84
C ILE A 94 23.46 33.21 13.30
N TYR A 95 22.44 33.42 14.11
CA TYR A 95 21.51 32.36 14.65
C TYR A 95 22.20 31.29 15.51
N GLU A 96 23.09 31.72 16.41
CA GLU A 96 23.91 30.86 17.27
C GLU A 96 23.09 29.87 18.15
N ASN A 97 21.82 30.18 18.44
CA ASN A 97 20.92 29.32 19.19
C ASN A 97 20.52 28.01 18.45
N GLU A 98 20.90 27.91 17.18
CA GLU A 98 20.64 26.73 16.33
C GLU A 98 21.88 25.83 16.22
N ASN A 99 23.06 26.35 16.54
CA ASN A 99 24.35 25.71 16.39
C ASN A 99 24.71 24.86 17.60
N SER A 100 25.13 23.63 17.34
CA SER A 100 25.78 22.77 18.34
C SER A 100 26.78 21.83 17.67
N TYR A 101 27.74 21.32 18.44
CA TYR A 101 28.69 20.34 17.94
C TYR A 101 29.21 19.46 19.07
N GLU A 102 29.71 18.29 18.68
CA GLU A 102 30.39 17.36 19.56
C GLU A 102 31.67 16.83 18.93
N LEU A 103 32.69 16.70 19.77
CA LEU A 103 33.95 16.03 19.43
C LEU A 103 33.95 14.62 20.03
N GLN A 104 34.22 13.64 19.20
CA GLN A 104 34.30 12.24 19.60
C GLN A 104 35.72 11.72 19.40
N ASP A 105 36.19 10.87 20.31
CA ASP A 105 37.45 10.14 20.15
C ASP A 105 37.34 8.99 19.14
N SER A 106 38.44 8.23 18.94
CA SER A 106 38.45 7.07 18.05
C SER A 106 37.52 5.92 18.47
N SER A 107 37.08 5.96 19.70
CA SER A 107 36.15 4.99 20.31
C SER A 107 34.71 5.53 20.39
N TRP A 108 34.42 6.62 19.67
CA TRP A 108 33.12 7.27 19.64
C TRP A 108 32.65 7.88 20.98
N ASN A 109 33.52 7.97 21.99
CA ASN A 109 33.15 8.64 23.22
C ASN A 109 33.16 10.15 22.98
N ILE A 110 32.10 10.85 23.43
CA ILE A 110 32.08 12.30 23.43
C ILE A 110 33.16 12.81 24.39
N VAL A 111 34.17 13.47 23.84
CA VAL A 111 35.22 14.12 24.63
C VAL A 111 34.94 15.59 24.85
N PHE A 112 34.08 16.20 24.05
CA PHE A 112 33.62 17.58 24.23
C PHE A 112 32.33 17.80 23.46
N LEU A 113 31.43 18.60 24.01
CA LEU A 113 30.22 19.09 23.34
C LEU A 113 29.92 20.54 23.75
N ASP A 114 29.32 21.32 22.83
CA ASP A 114 28.92 22.70 23.11
C ASP A 114 27.72 23.09 22.24
N GLY A 115 26.87 23.99 22.75
CA GLY A 115 25.61 24.43 22.12
C GLY A 115 24.38 23.93 22.85
N PRO A 116 23.16 24.41 22.47
CA PRO A 116 22.93 25.50 21.53
C PRO A 116 23.53 26.83 22.04
N THR A 117 23.92 27.69 21.15
CA THR A 117 24.67 28.92 21.42
C THR A 117 26.09 28.66 21.94
N PRO A 118 26.99 28.08 21.09
CA PRO A 118 28.34 27.73 21.52
C PRO A 118 29.14 28.89 22.04
N ALA A 119 30.07 28.63 22.98
CA ALA A 119 31.03 29.62 23.43
C ALA A 119 32.01 29.99 22.31
N THR A 120 32.53 31.23 22.30
CA THR A 120 33.47 31.68 21.28
C THR A 120 34.93 31.66 21.74
N GLY A 121 35.90 31.54 20.83
CA GLY A 121 37.32 31.44 21.09
C GLY A 121 37.79 30.00 21.22
N ASN A 122 38.89 29.80 22.00
CA ASN A 122 39.36 28.46 22.32
C ASN A 122 38.37 27.78 23.31
N VAL A 123 37.57 26.88 22.82
CA VAL A 123 36.48 26.22 23.56
C VAL A 123 36.86 24.86 24.14
N PHE A 124 37.91 24.25 23.59
CA PHE A 124 38.39 22.95 24.04
C PHE A 124 39.89 22.81 23.82
N SER A 125 40.60 22.29 24.82
CA SER A 125 42.02 21.91 24.74
C SER A 125 42.23 20.59 25.50
N SER A 126 42.87 19.62 24.84
CA SER A 126 43.15 18.29 25.41
C SER A 126 44.38 17.66 24.79
N ILE A 127 44.81 16.52 25.35
CA ILE A 127 45.87 15.69 24.77
C ILE A 127 45.20 14.46 24.12
N GLY A 128 45.58 14.17 22.89
CA GLY A 128 45.06 13.02 22.16
C GLY A 128 45.31 11.70 22.87
N ASN A 129 44.27 10.87 22.98
CA ASN A 129 44.27 9.54 23.60
C ASN A 129 43.55 8.54 22.69
N CYS A 130 44.32 7.58 22.18
CA CYS A 130 43.82 6.56 21.25
C CYS A 130 43.51 5.21 21.92
N ASN A 131 43.45 5.14 23.24
CA ASN A 131 43.30 3.89 24.00
C ASN A 131 41.99 3.78 24.80
N THR A 132 41.03 4.66 24.54
CA THR A 132 39.74 4.59 25.25
C THR A 132 38.90 3.41 24.72
N PRO A 133 38.36 2.52 25.58
CA PRO A 133 37.47 1.46 25.11
C PRO A 133 36.12 2.06 24.64
N LEU A 134 35.55 1.48 23.59
CA LEU A 134 34.20 1.82 23.12
C LEU A 134 33.18 1.59 24.24
N LEU A 135 32.27 2.54 24.45
CA LEU A 135 31.11 2.36 25.32
C LEU A 135 30.22 1.25 24.73
N GLN A 136 29.85 0.27 25.56
CA GLN A 136 28.97 -0.80 25.13
C GLN A 136 27.62 -0.22 24.62
N GLY A 137 27.23 -0.57 23.40
CA GLY A 137 26.04 -0.04 22.75
C GLY A 137 26.22 1.26 21.98
N SER A 138 27.44 1.86 21.90
CA SER A 138 27.67 3.09 21.16
C SER A 138 28.03 2.88 19.67
N HIS A 139 28.26 1.64 19.26
CA HIS A 139 28.68 1.30 17.90
C HIS A 139 28.29 -0.14 17.57
N PRO A 140 28.10 -0.53 16.30
CA PRO A 140 27.82 -1.93 15.94
C PRO A 140 28.77 -2.95 16.58
N CYS A 141 30.08 -2.64 16.65
CA CYS A 141 31.08 -3.55 17.24
C CYS A 141 30.99 -3.69 18.75
N THR A 142 30.25 -2.84 19.42
CA THR A 142 29.97 -2.91 20.87
C THR A 142 28.49 -3.04 21.16
N ALA A 143 27.71 -3.40 20.15
CA ALA A 143 26.28 -3.56 20.26
C ALA A 143 25.86 -4.47 21.43
N ILE A 144 24.80 -4.09 22.12
CA ILE A 144 24.24 -4.84 23.25
C ILE A 144 23.54 -6.08 22.71
N PRO A 145 23.94 -7.30 23.06
CA PRO A 145 23.23 -8.50 22.62
C PRO A 145 21.79 -8.53 23.17
N ILE A 146 20.83 -8.88 22.32
CA ILE A 146 19.43 -9.07 22.71
C ILE A 146 18.92 -10.36 22.05
N ASP A 147 18.07 -11.10 22.78
CA ASP A 147 17.46 -12.33 22.28
C ASP A 147 16.00 -12.10 21.86
N THR A 148 15.49 -12.98 21.01
CA THR A 148 14.06 -12.98 20.61
C THR A 148 13.14 -13.30 21.80
N GLY A 149 11.94 -12.74 21.77
CA GLY A 149 10.94 -12.92 22.84
C GLY A 149 11.19 -12.05 24.06
N LEU A 150 12.15 -11.12 24.01
CA LEU A 150 12.48 -10.20 25.11
C LEU A 150 12.10 -8.78 24.74
N CYS A 151 11.61 -8.05 25.76
CA CYS A 151 11.52 -6.61 25.74
C CYS A 151 12.48 -6.04 26.78
N ILE A 152 13.32 -5.11 26.37
CA ILE A 152 14.22 -4.41 27.28
C ILE A 152 13.79 -2.95 27.45
N PHE A 153 13.84 -2.43 28.66
CA PHE A 153 13.64 -1.02 28.94
C PHE A 153 15.01 -0.37 29.15
N THR A 154 15.33 0.67 28.41
CA THR A 154 16.65 1.31 28.43
C THR A 154 16.53 2.82 28.20
N ASN A 155 17.67 3.52 28.13
CA ASN A 155 17.75 4.92 27.77
C ASN A 155 19.05 5.21 27.01
N ASN A 156 19.03 6.26 26.19
CA ASN A 156 20.21 6.68 25.42
C ASN A 156 20.99 7.81 26.08
N LEU A 157 20.80 8.04 27.38
CA LEU A 157 21.54 9.06 28.11
C LEU A 157 23.04 8.74 28.12
N GLY A 158 23.86 9.66 27.63
CA GLY A 158 25.30 9.52 27.56
C GLY A 158 25.80 8.74 26.34
N PHE A 159 24.90 8.34 25.43
CA PHE A 159 25.30 7.74 24.17
C PHE A 159 25.58 8.84 23.14
N PRO A 160 26.76 8.85 22.53
CA PRO A 160 27.09 9.75 21.44
C PRO A 160 26.41 9.26 20.15
N GLY A 161 26.35 10.12 19.14
CA GLY A 161 25.99 9.67 17.82
C GLY A 161 27.08 8.76 17.24
N SER A 162 26.73 7.59 16.73
CA SER A 162 27.72 6.69 16.09
C SER A 162 28.29 7.24 14.79
N GLY A 163 27.65 8.26 14.20
CA GLY A 163 27.97 8.84 12.89
C GLY A 163 27.55 7.96 11.71
N LEU A 164 26.86 6.83 11.95
CA LEU A 164 26.24 6.03 10.91
C LEU A 164 24.84 6.55 10.68
N ASN A 165 24.65 7.34 9.61
CA ASN A 165 23.36 7.95 9.28
C ASN A 165 22.52 6.95 8.48
N PRO A 166 21.34 6.54 9.00
CA PRO A 166 20.44 5.62 8.30
C PRO A 166 19.70 6.30 7.15
N ASN A 167 19.76 7.63 7.01
CA ASN A 167 19.00 8.44 6.05
C ASN A 167 17.48 8.30 6.18
N CYS A 168 16.99 8.06 7.38
CA CYS A 168 15.57 8.00 7.71
C CYS A 168 15.33 8.50 9.14
N GLY A 169 14.08 8.76 9.53
CA GLY A 169 13.63 9.04 10.89
C GLY A 169 14.34 10.24 11.52
N ASN A 170 14.64 11.27 10.73
CA ASN A 170 15.31 12.51 11.15
C ASN A 170 16.44 12.26 12.18
N TYR A 171 17.37 11.37 11.83
CA TYR A 171 18.50 10.99 12.68
C TYR A 171 19.42 12.17 12.97
N MET A 172 19.64 12.46 14.24
CA MET A 172 20.51 13.55 14.73
C MET A 172 21.49 13.07 15.82
N GLY A 173 21.89 11.80 15.82
CA GLY A 173 22.79 11.24 16.84
C GLY A 173 22.04 10.72 18.08
N GLY A 174 22.77 10.39 19.14
CA GLY A 174 22.23 9.85 20.39
C GLY A 174 21.67 8.43 20.25
N ASP A 175 22.22 7.64 19.39
CA ASP A 175 21.78 6.30 19.06
C ASP A 175 22.38 5.23 19.96
N MET A 176 21.58 4.20 20.21
CA MET A 176 22.00 2.96 20.86
C MET A 176 22.02 1.81 19.86
N TRP A 177 22.99 0.92 20.03
CA TRP A 177 23.19 -0.24 19.17
C TRP A 177 22.96 -1.56 19.90
N PHE A 178 22.18 -2.41 19.27
CA PHE A 178 21.87 -3.76 19.72
C PHE A 178 22.27 -4.76 18.64
N SER A 179 22.53 -5.99 19.04
CA SER A 179 22.82 -7.08 18.10
C SER A 179 21.97 -8.29 18.38
N ILE A 180 21.51 -8.95 17.31
CA ILE A 180 20.70 -10.16 17.40
C ILE A 180 21.19 -11.18 16.38
N GLN A 181 21.19 -12.46 16.78
CA GLN A 181 21.37 -13.57 15.85
C GLN A 181 20.03 -13.91 15.19
N VAL A 182 20.00 -13.95 13.86
CA VAL A 182 18.81 -14.33 13.10
C VAL A 182 18.40 -15.75 13.51
N PRO A 183 17.15 -15.95 13.95
CA PRO A 183 16.63 -17.26 14.34
C PRO A 183 16.51 -18.20 13.14
N ALA A 184 16.21 -19.49 13.40
CA ALA A 184 16.05 -20.51 12.36
C ALA A 184 14.92 -20.20 11.37
N SER A 185 13.93 -19.39 11.76
CA SER A 185 12.84 -18.92 10.90
C SER A 185 13.29 -17.94 9.81
N GLY A 186 14.39 -17.21 10.04
CA GLY A 186 14.82 -16.10 9.19
C GLY A 186 13.95 -14.85 9.30
N ASN A 187 12.99 -14.78 10.25
CA ASN A 187 11.97 -13.74 10.32
C ASN A 187 11.98 -13.04 11.68
N LEU A 188 12.13 -11.72 11.69
CA LEU A 188 12.23 -10.92 12.91
C LEU A 188 11.28 -9.72 12.86
N SER A 189 10.75 -9.33 13.99
CA SER A 189 10.16 -8.02 14.21
C SER A 189 10.87 -7.28 15.33
N PHE A 190 10.98 -5.98 15.17
CA PHE A 190 11.53 -5.05 16.15
C PHE A 190 10.50 -3.96 16.40
N GLU A 191 10.27 -3.65 17.66
CA GLU A 191 9.28 -2.65 18.07
C GLU A 191 9.85 -1.81 19.19
N THR A 192 9.75 -0.51 19.05
CA THR A 192 9.93 0.42 20.17
C THR A 192 8.59 0.77 20.78
N ASP A 193 8.55 1.01 22.06
CA ASP A 193 7.35 1.37 22.83
C ASP A 193 7.76 2.24 24.03
N SER A 194 6.79 2.58 24.80
CA SER A 194 6.72 3.43 26.00
C SER A 194 8.04 3.80 26.68
N GLY A 195 8.18 5.09 27.00
CA GLY A 195 9.30 5.69 27.73
C GLY A 195 9.13 7.19 27.80
N ASN A 196 10.22 7.90 28.05
CA ASN A 196 10.23 9.37 27.95
C ASN A 196 10.43 9.85 26.49
N ILE A 197 10.91 8.98 25.61
CA ILE A 197 10.91 9.20 24.17
C ILE A 197 9.53 8.79 23.69
N ASN A 198 8.85 9.71 23.02
CA ASN A 198 7.53 9.52 22.44
C ASN A 198 7.53 9.36 20.91
N ASP A 199 8.73 9.44 20.32
CA ASP A 199 8.96 9.39 18.90
C ASP A 199 10.36 8.80 18.66
N THR A 200 10.43 7.66 18.01
CA THR A 200 11.68 6.87 17.85
C THR A 200 11.95 6.59 16.38
N GLY A 201 13.24 6.49 16.04
CA GLY A 201 13.68 5.86 14.79
C GLY A 201 14.41 4.56 15.08
N ILE A 202 14.26 3.57 14.22
CA ILE A 202 14.97 2.29 14.25
C ILE A 202 15.53 1.96 12.88
N ALA A 203 16.76 1.48 12.82
CA ALA A 203 17.37 0.98 11.59
C ALA A 203 18.02 -0.38 11.82
N ALA A 204 17.87 -1.27 10.87
CA ALA A 204 18.54 -2.55 10.84
C ALA A 204 19.69 -2.53 9.86
N TRP A 205 20.84 -3.05 10.31
CA TRP A 205 22.08 -3.08 9.57
C TRP A 205 22.66 -4.48 9.57
N THR A 206 23.48 -4.80 8.60
CA THR A 206 24.21 -6.06 8.56
C THR A 206 25.63 -5.85 8.09
N ASP A 207 26.54 -6.66 8.63
CA ASP A 207 27.95 -6.76 8.24
C ASP A 207 28.53 -8.04 8.88
N SER A 208 29.46 -8.66 8.20
CA SER A 208 30.17 -9.82 8.75
C SER A 208 31.21 -9.46 9.83
N THR A 209 31.60 -8.19 9.91
CA THR A 209 32.74 -7.74 10.74
C THR A 209 32.41 -6.59 11.69
N CYS A 210 31.18 -6.08 11.67
CA CYS A 210 30.70 -4.88 12.39
C CYS A 210 31.43 -3.56 12.08
N THR A 211 32.36 -3.56 11.17
CA THR A 211 33.25 -2.41 10.90
C THR A 211 32.79 -1.57 9.72
N ASN A 212 31.98 -2.14 8.84
CA ASN A 212 31.43 -1.47 7.66
C ASN A 212 29.97 -1.92 7.38
N PRO A 213 29.07 -1.73 8.35
CA PRO A 213 27.70 -2.17 8.21
C PRO A 213 26.97 -1.38 7.13
N TYR A 214 26.06 -2.06 6.41
CA TYR A 214 25.14 -1.42 5.48
C TYR A 214 23.70 -1.61 5.95
N ILE A 215 22.88 -0.60 5.72
CA ILE A 215 21.47 -0.57 6.11
C ILE A 215 20.69 -1.54 5.25
N ILE A 216 19.77 -2.30 5.87
CA ILE A 216 18.85 -3.21 5.19
C ILE A 216 17.39 -2.76 5.32
N ALA A 217 17.05 -2.06 6.39
CA ALA A 217 15.72 -1.49 6.57
C ALA A 217 15.75 -0.41 7.67
N CYS A 218 14.73 0.43 7.67
CA CYS A 218 14.59 1.51 8.63
C CYS A 218 13.13 1.94 8.73
N ASP A 219 12.73 2.40 9.92
CA ASP A 219 11.37 2.84 10.23
C ASP A 219 11.37 3.86 11.37
N ASP A 220 10.35 4.74 11.39
CA ASP A 220 10.14 5.69 12.48
C ASP A 220 8.70 5.72 13.02
N ASP A 221 7.67 5.43 12.21
CA ASP A 221 6.27 5.63 12.57
C ASP A 221 5.35 4.41 12.36
N ALA A 222 5.87 3.23 11.98
CA ALA A 222 5.03 2.05 11.70
C ALA A 222 4.48 1.35 12.94
N GLY A 223 4.91 1.74 14.14
CA GLY A 223 4.42 1.24 15.42
C GLY A 223 3.13 1.91 15.90
N ASN A 224 2.94 1.96 17.20
CA ASN A 224 1.81 2.65 17.83
C ASN A 224 2.16 4.13 18.09
N GLY A 225 1.35 5.05 17.59
CA GLY A 225 1.66 6.48 17.66
C GLY A 225 2.86 6.82 16.75
N TYR A 226 3.93 7.36 17.31
CA TYR A 226 5.18 7.69 16.62
C TYR A 226 6.34 6.74 17.02
N TYR A 227 6.00 5.51 17.45
CA TYR A 227 7.00 4.49 17.73
C TYR A 227 7.31 3.70 16.46
N SER A 228 8.52 3.16 16.39
CA SER A 228 8.98 2.38 15.24
C SER A 228 8.53 0.92 15.34
N PHE A 229 8.19 0.32 14.18
CA PHE A 229 7.94 -1.10 14.05
C PHE A 229 8.54 -1.64 12.75
N LEU A 230 9.59 -2.44 12.83
CA LEU A 230 10.34 -2.94 11.68
C LEU A 230 10.15 -4.43 11.51
N LEU A 231 9.88 -4.86 10.28
CA LEU A 231 9.71 -6.26 9.90
C LEU A 231 10.82 -6.69 8.94
N LEU A 232 11.52 -7.75 9.26
CA LEU A 232 12.55 -8.36 8.42
C LEU A 232 12.19 -9.82 8.12
N TYR A 233 12.25 -10.19 6.86
CA TYR A 233 11.93 -11.55 6.41
C TYR A 233 13.03 -12.14 5.55
N ASP A 234 13.03 -13.47 5.47
CA ASP A 234 13.91 -14.24 4.59
C ASP A 234 15.42 -13.95 4.82
N LEU A 235 15.78 -13.60 6.08
CA LEU A 235 17.16 -13.41 6.51
C LEU A 235 17.88 -14.75 6.60
N THR A 236 19.22 -14.75 6.49
CA THR A 236 20.03 -15.95 6.66
C THR A 236 20.10 -16.35 8.14
N PRO A 237 19.62 -17.55 8.55
CA PRO A 237 19.72 -18.00 9.93
C PRO A 237 21.18 -17.98 10.45
N GLY A 238 21.36 -17.48 11.67
CA GLY A 238 22.68 -17.30 12.28
C GLY A 238 23.46 -16.05 11.85
N GLN A 239 22.94 -15.27 10.90
CA GLN A 239 23.49 -13.96 10.58
C GLN A 239 23.30 -12.98 11.75
N THR A 240 24.25 -12.07 11.95
CA THR A 240 24.07 -10.98 12.92
C THR A 240 23.40 -9.79 12.27
N ILE A 241 22.33 -9.31 12.90
CA ILE A 241 21.68 -8.04 12.59
C ILE A 241 22.06 -7.05 13.70
N TYR A 242 22.45 -5.84 13.30
CA TYR A 242 22.70 -4.73 14.20
C TYR A 242 21.51 -3.78 14.13
N LEU A 243 21.00 -3.37 15.28
CA LEU A 243 19.89 -2.44 15.39
C LEU A 243 20.42 -1.12 15.94
N GLN A 244 20.14 -0.04 15.27
CA GLN A 244 20.33 1.32 15.70
C GLN A 244 19.00 1.90 16.12
N VAL A 245 18.90 2.43 17.35
CA VAL A 245 17.67 3.05 17.89
C VAL A 245 18.02 4.45 18.38
N TRP A 246 17.22 5.43 18.00
CA TRP A 246 17.43 6.84 18.38
C TRP A 246 16.10 7.56 18.66
N LYS A 247 16.18 8.74 19.21
CA LYS A 247 15.03 9.66 19.29
C LYS A 247 14.92 10.44 17.98
N TRP A 248 13.74 10.49 17.39
CA TRP A 248 13.47 11.32 16.23
C TRP A 248 13.80 12.79 16.52
N GLY A 249 14.51 13.46 15.62
CA GLY A 249 14.97 14.83 15.83
C GLY A 249 16.04 15.00 16.92
N GLY A 250 16.63 13.90 17.41
CA GLY A 250 17.71 13.92 18.40
C GLY A 250 17.26 14.05 19.85
N GLY A 251 18.20 14.01 20.79
CA GLY A 251 17.99 14.13 22.22
C GLY A 251 18.03 12.81 22.97
N VAL A 252 17.75 12.86 24.28
CA VAL A 252 17.90 11.72 25.19
C VAL A 252 16.57 11.35 25.86
N GLY A 253 16.43 10.09 26.24
CA GLY A 253 15.28 9.60 26.98
C GLY A 253 15.27 8.08 27.05
N SER A 254 14.25 7.55 27.73
CA SER A 254 14.04 6.11 27.84
C SER A 254 13.04 5.60 26.82
N PHE A 255 13.20 4.36 26.40
CA PHE A 255 12.31 3.62 25.50
C PHE A 255 12.34 2.13 25.83
N GLN A 256 11.33 1.41 25.41
CA GLN A 256 11.33 -0.06 25.39
C GLN A 256 11.67 -0.54 23.98
N LEU A 257 12.48 -1.57 23.86
CA LEU A 257 12.74 -2.28 22.61
C LEU A 257 12.35 -3.76 22.78
N CYS A 258 11.45 -4.23 21.94
CA CYS A 258 11.03 -5.63 21.85
C CYS A 258 11.54 -6.26 20.56
N VAL A 259 12.02 -7.50 20.67
CA VAL A 259 12.47 -8.28 19.51
C VAL A 259 11.76 -9.62 19.51
N ASN A 260 11.11 -9.98 18.40
CA ASN A 260 10.38 -11.23 18.29
C ASN A 260 10.82 -12.05 17.07
N ASP A 261 10.89 -13.36 17.26
CA ASP A 261 10.92 -14.32 16.16
C ASP A 261 9.49 -14.53 15.64
N LEU A 262 9.23 -14.18 14.39
CA LEU A 262 7.93 -14.33 13.76
C LEU A 262 7.63 -15.79 13.38
N GLY A 263 8.61 -16.68 13.52
CA GLY A 263 8.49 -18.08 13.14
C GLY A 263 8.35 -18.28 11.62
N THR A 264 8.10 -19.51 11.25
CA THR A 264 7.72 -19.90 9.87
C THR A 264 6.23 -20.17 9.82
N VAL A 265 5.53 -19.54 8.89
CA VAL A 265 4.12 -19.84 8.65
C VAL A 265 4.03 -20.91 7.57
N VAL A 266 3.40 -22.03 7.92
CA VAL A 266 3.18 -23.15 7.00
C VAL A 266 1.74 -23.16 6.53
N LEU A 267 1.54 -23.33 5.22
CA LEU A 267 0.25 -23.52 4.60
C LEU A 267 0.14 -24.99 4.14
N ASP A 268 -0.76 -25.76 4.77
CA ASP A 268 -1.07 -27.13 4.36
C ASP A 268 -2.40 -27.19 3.60
N SER A 269 -3.38 -26.42 4.06
CA SER A 269 -4.73 -26.37 3.47
C SER A 269 -5.40 -25.01 3.70
N SER A 270 -6.38 -24.69 2.85
CA SER A 270 -7.11 -23.42 2.87
C SER A 270 -8.58 -23.61 2.51
N GLU A 271 -9.44 -22.76 3.05
CA GLU A 271 -10.86 -22.63 2.66
C GLU A 271 -11.04 -21.74 1.42
N ILE A 272 -9.99 -20.97 1.05
CA ILE A 272 -9.96 -20.11 -0.14
C ILE A 272 -8.94 -20.63 -1.15
N PRO A 273 -8.95 -20.16 -2.41
CA PRO A 273 -8.00 -20.58 -3.43
C PRO A 273 -6.56 -20.47 -2.97
N ILE A 274 -5.73 -21.45 -3.34
CA ILE A 274 -4.28 -21.44 -3.12
C ILE A 274 -3.60 -21.13 -4.46
N VAL A 275 -2.81 -20.07 -4.49
CA VAL A 275 -1.96 -19.68 -5.63
C VAL A 275 -0.51 -20.01 -5.28
N MET A 276 0.12 -20.86 -6.07
CA MET A 276 1.50 -21.29 -5.90
C MET A 276 2.33 -20.78 -7.08
N ILE A 277 3.37 -20.02 -6.81
CA ILE A 277 4.27 -19.47 -7.82
C ILE A 277 5.66 -20.04 -7.61
N ASN A 278 6.23 -20.61 -8.66
CA ASN A 278 7.60 -21.05 -8.69
C ASN A 278 8.39 -20.09 -9.59
N THR A 279 9.32 -19.36 -8.99
CA THR A 279 10.11 -18.33 -9.69
C THR A 279 11.21 -18.91 -10.57
N LEU A 280 11.45 -20.22 -10.53
CA LEU A 280 12.56 -20.88 -11.20
C LEU A 280 13.93 -20.28 -10.82
N GLY A 281 14.04 -19.79 -9.59
CA GLY A 281 15.23 -19.14 -9.06
C GLY A 281 15.43 -17.68 -9.52
N GLN A 282 14.43 -17.07 -10.17
CA GLN A 282 14.48 -15.67 -10.58
C GLN A 282 13.96 -14.76 -9.45
N THR A 283 14.53 -13.55 -9.35
CA THR A 283 14.00 -12.51 -8.47
C THR A 283 12.88 -11.77 -9.17
N ILE A 284 11.70 -11.67 -8.55
CA ILE A 284 10.60 -10.85 -9.05
C ILE A 284 10.96 -9.38 -8.78
N ILE A 285 10.95 -8.57 -9.85
CA ILE A 285 11.35 -7.15 -9.81
C ILE A 285 10.19 -6.25 -10.23
N GLU A 286 10.34 -4.94 -9.98
CA GLU A 286 9.35 -3.96 -10.41
C GLU A 286 9.36 -3.73 -11.93
N ASN A 287 8.18 -3.48 -12.48
CA ASN A 287 7.95 -3.02 -13.86
C ASN A 287 8.52 -3.94 -14.98
N THR A 288 9.14 -5.06 -14.63
CA THR A 288 9.64 -6.02 -15.60
C THR A 288 9.16 -7.42 -15.26
N LYS A 289 8.35 -8.00 -16.14
CA LYS A 289 7.82 -9.35 -15.93
C LYS A 289 8.91 -10.41 -16.10
N VAL A 290 9.14 -11.21 -15.06
CA VAL A 290 9.98 -12.40 -15.10
C VAL A 290 9.13 -13.65 -15.38
N ASN A 291 9.71 -14.65 -16.04
CA ASN A 291 9.01 -15.89 -16.38
C ASN A 291 9.00 -16.83 -15.16
N CYS A 292 7.82 -17.23 -14.74
CA CYS A 292 7.58 -18.13 -13.61
C CYS A 292 6.57 -19.21 -14.00
N LEU A 293 6.35 -20.17 -13.11
CA LEU A 293 5.23 -21.10 -13.17
C LEU A 293 4.20 -20.75 -12.10
N MET A 294 2.94 -20.94 -12.40
CA MET A 294 1.85 -20.75 -11.45
C MET A 294 0.88 -21.92 -11.47
N ASP A 295 0.54 -22.41 -10.29
CA ASP A 295 -0.55 -23.34 -10.05
C ASP A 295 -1.63 -22.67 -9.21
N ILE A 296 -2.89 -22.82 -9.59
CA ILE A 296 -4.03 -22.38 -8.79
C ILE A 296 -4.89 -23.61 -8.48
N LYS A 297 -5.18 -23.79 -7.20
CA LYS A 297 -5.95 -24.91 -6.66
C LYS A 297 -7.15 -24.38 -5.90
N TYR A 298 -8.32 -24.95 -6.13
CA TYR A 298 -9.52 -24.61 -5.37
C TYR A 298 -10.58 -25.71 -5.48
N ASN A 299 -10.96 -26.32 -4.37
CA ASN A 299 -11.94 -27.40 -4.30
C ASN A 299 -13.39 -26.90 -4.14
N GLY A 300 -13.60 -25.57 -4.28
CA GLY A 300 -14.92 -24.95 -4.17
C GLY A 300 -15.30 -24.54 -2.74
N ALA A 301 -16.29 -23.67 -2.64
CA ALA A 301 -16.76 -23.13 -1.37
C ALA A 301 -17.20 -24.25 -0.40
N GLY A 302 -16.77 -24.16 0.85
CA GLY A 302 -17.06 -25.12 1.90
C GLY A 302 -16.18 -26.37 1.92
N ASN A 303 -15.22 -26.49 0.99
CA ASN A 303 -14.26 -27.59 0.96
C ASN A 303 -12.84 -27.06 1.25
N LEU A 304 -12.03 -27.89 1.91
CA LEU A 304 -10.61 -27.60 2.06
C LEU A 304 -9.85 -27.89 0.75
N THR A 305 -9.00 -26.98 0.37
CA THR A 305 -8.00 -27.16 -0.69
C THR A 305 -6.65 -27.40 -0.06
N TYR A 306 -5.95 -28.46 -0.44
CA TYR A 306 -4.65 -28.81 0.10
C TYR A 306 -3.52 -28.36 -0.82
N VAL A 307 -2.39 -27.98 -0.25
CA VAL A 307 -1.17 -27.65 -1.03
C VAL A 307 -0.73 -28.87 -1.84
N SER A 308 -0.97 -30.09 -1.35
CA SER A 308 -0.66 -31.36 -2.03
C SER A 308 -1.62 -31.72 -3.16
N ASP A 309 -2.78 -31.04 -3.29
CA ASP A 309 -3.73 -31.31 -4.39
C ASP A 309 -3.10 -31.00 -5.74
N SER A 310 -3.58 -31.63 -6.79
CA SER A 310 -3.26 -31.23 -8.16
C SER A 310 -3.92 -29.88 -8.49
N ALA A 311 -3.25 -29.07 -9.27
CA ALA A 311 -3.85 -27.83 -9.77
C ALA A 311 -5.10 -28.14 -10.63
N ASN A 312 -6.22 -27.51 -10.32
CA ASN A 312 -7.51 -27.76 -10.94
C ASN A 312 -8.18 -26.48 -11.49
N VAL A 313 -7.55 -25.31 -11.27
CA VAL A 313 -8.02 -24.01 -11.81
C VAL A 313 -7.06 -23.53 -12.89
N TYR A 314 -5.77 -23.49 -12.60
CA TYR A 314 -4.73 -23.11 -13.56
C TYR A 314 -3.43 -23.86 -13.25
N SER A 315 -2.70 -24.24 -14.29
CA SER A 315 -1.31 -24.69 -14.20
C SER A 315 -0.57 -24.31 -15.47
N GLY A 316 0.44 -23.46 -15.38
CA GLY A 316 1.15 -23.00 -16.59
C GLY A 316 2.15 -21.89 -16.36
N ASN A 317 2.66 -21.38 -17.47
CA ASN A 317 3.64 -20.29 -17.49
C ASN A 317 2.95 -18.96 -17.21
N ILE A 318 3.66 -18.10 -16.48
CA ILE A 318 3.27 -16.71 -16.24
C ILE A 318 4.44 -15.75 -16.43
N GLY A 319 4.12 -14.51 -16.76
CA GLY A 319 4.98 -13.36 -16.53
C GLY A 319 4.53 -12.65 -15.26
N ILE A 320 5.43 -12.38 -14.32
CA ILE A 320 5.11 -11.71 -13.05
C ILE A 320 6.06 -10.58 -12.74
N SER A 321 5.56 -9.47 -12.22
CA SER A 321 6.35 -8.34 -11.72
C SER A 321 5.70 -7.74 -10.47
N ILE A 322 6.50 -7.10 -9.62
CA ILE A 322 5.98 -6.23 -8.56
C ILE A 322 5.29 -5.03 -9.21
N ARG A 323 4.17 -4.59 -8.63
CA ARG A 323 3.41 -3.43 -9.09
C ARG A 323 3.10 -2.48 -7.94
N GLY A 324 2.52 -1.32 -8.28
CA GLY A 324 2.19 -0.26 -7.35
C GLY A 324 3.34 0.73 -7.19
N LEU A 325 3.09 1.83 -6.52
CA LEU A 325 4.10 2.81 -6.15
C LEU A 325 4.38 2.69 -4.63
N THR A 326 3.47 3.17 -3.80
CA THR A 326 3.58 3.06 -2.34
C THR A 326 3.54 1.59 -1.89
N SER A 327 2.60 0.81 -2.41
CA SER A 327 2.44 -0.60 -2.04
C SER A 327 3.57 -1.52 -2.50
N ALA A 328 4.35 -1.13 -3.53
CA ALA A 328 5.57 -1.85 -3.90
C ALA A 328 6.64 -1.82 -2.80
N GLY A 329 6.63 -0.80 -1.94
CA GLY A 329 7.53 -0.68 -0.78
C GLY A 329 7.10 -1.49 0.45
N TYR A 330 5.88 -2.07 0.48
CA TYR A 330 5.45 -2.88 1.61
C TYR A 330 6.07 -4.29 1.60
N PRO A 331 6.28 -4.92 2.76
CA PRO A 331 6.80 -6.28 2.84
C PRO A 331 5.95 -7.32 2.11
N GLN A 332 4.63 -7.12 2.03
CA GLN A 332 3.72 -7.90 1.21
C GLN A 332 3.53 -7.19 -0.14
N HIS A 333 4.38 -7.50 -1.12
CA HIS A 333 4.31 -6.87 -2.44
C HIS A 333 3.06 -7.27 -3.21
N PRO A 334 2.37 -6.34 -3.89
CA PRO A 334 1.37 -6.66 -4.90
C PRO A 334 2.03 -7.04 -6.23
N TYR A 335 1.35 -7.86 -7.05
CA TYR A 335 1.90 -8.36 -8.32
C TYR A 335 0.97 -8.12 -9.50
N SER A 336 1.58 -7.82 -10.67
CA SER A 336 0.96 -8.01 -11.99
C SER A 336 1.32 -9.39 -12.50
N VAL A 337 0.31 -10.14 -12.93
CA VAL A 337 0.46 -11.50 -13.44
C VAL A 337 -0.09 -11.57 -14.87
N GLU A 338 0.62 -12.21 -15.76
CA GLU A 338 0.22 -12.44 -17.15
C GLU A 338 0.34 -13.92 -17.45
N THR A 339 -0.78 -14.56 -17.76
CA THR A 339 -0.77 -15.96 -18.17
C THR A 339 -0.21 -16.11 -19.57
N ARG A 340 0.68 -17.09 -19.77
CA ARG A 340 1.45 -17.30 -20.99
C ARG A 340 1.36 -18.73 -21.47
N ASP A 341 1.48 -18.92 -22.78
CA ASP A 341 1.63 -20.24 -23.37
C ASP A 341 3.07 -20.78 -23.27
N SER A 342 3.33 -21.94 -23.86
CA SER A 342 4.64 -22.60 -23.81
C SER A 342 5.75 -21.85 -24.58
N VAL A 343 5.39 -20.90 -25.44
CA VAL A 343 6.35 -20.07 -26.19
C VAL A 343 6.45 -18.65 -25.65
N GLY A 344 5.73 -18.34 -24.56
CA GLY A 344 5.78 -17.06 -23.87
C GLY A 344 4.81 -16.01 -24.41
N ALA A 345 3.89 -16.38 -25.32
CA ALA A 345 2.83 -15.51 -25.79
C ALA A 345 1.66 -15.46 -24.80
N ASN A 346 0.85 -14.41 -24.89
CA ASN A 346 -0.35 -14.26 -24.07
C ASN A 346 -1.29 -15.45 -24.21
N ASN A 347 -1.80 -15.94 -23.11
CA ASN A 347 -2.71 -17.09 -23.03
C ASN A 347 -3.97 -16.70 -22.22
N ASP A 348 -5.05 -16.44 -22.94
CA ASP A 348 -6.31 -16.08 -22.32
C ASP A 348 -6.94 -17.30 -21.64
N VAL A 349 -7.04 -17.26 -20.32
CA VAL A 349 -7.58 -18.35 -19.51
C VAL A 349 -8.63 -17.83 -18.53
N SER A 350 -9.63 -18.65 -18.21
CA SER A 350 -10.57 -18.38 -17.14
C SER A 350 -9.94 -18.77 -15.81
N ILE A 351 -9.90 -17.85 -14.85
CA ILE A 351 -9.40 -18.11 -13.49
C ILE A 351 -10.54 -17.90 -12.50
N LEU A 352 -10.82 -18.92 -11.67
CA LEU A 352 -11.80 -18.88 -10.58
C LEU A 352 -13.18 -18.37 -11.03
N GLY A 353 -13.62 -18.76 -12.23
CA GLY A 353 -14.91 -18.37 -12.81
C GLY A 353 -14.96 -16.97 -13.43
N MET A 354 -13.85 -16.22 -13.38
CA MET A 354 -13.71 -14.96 -14.10
C MET A 354 -13.51 -15.23 -15.61
N PRO A 355 -14.03 -14.39 -16.50
CA PRO A 355 -13.87 -14.54 -17.96
C PRO A 355 -12.42 -14.70 -18.38
N ALA A 356 -12.23 -15.46 -19.47
CA ALA A 356 -10.89 -15.72 -20.02
C ALA A 356 -10.19 -14.42 -20.43
N GLU A 357 -8.98 -14.26 -19.95
CA GLU A 357 -8.08 -13.15 -20.23
C GLU A 357 -6.66 -13.52 -19.75
N ASN A 358 -5.65 -12.77 -20.16
CA ASN A 358 -4.26 -13.04 -19.79
C ASN A 358 -3.72 -12.15 -18.67
N ASP A 359 -4.27 -10.96 -18.44
CA ASP A 359 -3.80 -10.01 -17.43
C ASP A 359 -4.60 -10.09 -16.13
N TRP A 360 -3.89 -10.40 -15.04
CA TRP A 360 -4.42 -10.58 -13.69
C TRP A 360 -3.62 -9.75 -12.69
N VAL A 361 -4.16 -9.57 -11.51
CA VAL A 361 -3.47 -8.94 -10.38
C VAL A 361 -3.56 -9.80 -9.13
N LEU A 362 -2.54 -9.72 -8.30
CA LEU A 362 -2.54 -10.12 -6.90
C LEU A 362 -2.34 -8.84 -6.08
N LEU A 363 -3.43 -8.29 -5.54
CA LEU A 363 -3.38 -7.10 -4.70
C LEU A 363 -3.03 -7.53 -3.27
N SER A 364 -2.06 -6.87 -2.67
CA SER A 364 -1.69 -7.10 -1.28
C SER A 364 -2.71 -6.48 -0.33
N ASN A 365 -2.85 -7.07 0.86
CA ASN A 365 -3.71 -6.54 1.93
C ASN A 365 -2.87 -6.01 3.10
N PHE A 366 -1.61 -5.65 2.89
CA PHE A 366 -0.71 -5.25 3.96
C PHE A 366 -1.21 -4.03 4.75
N ASN A 367 -1.79 -3.06 4.07
CA ASN A 367 -2.39 -1.87 4.68
C ASN A 367 -3.92 -1.97 4.90
N ASP A 368 -4.53 -3.13 4.58
CA ASP A 368 -5.94 -3.40 4.84
C ASP A 368 -6.12 -4.50 5.88
N ARG A 369 -6.17 -4.14 7.16
CA ARG A 369 -6.41 -5.08 8.27
C ARG A 369 -7.78 -5.77 8.19
N SER A 370 -8.74 -5.22 7.44
CA SER A 370 -10.03 -5.86 7.21
C SER A 370 -10.03 -6.91 6.11
N LEU A 371 -9.05 -6.91 5.21
CA LEU A 371 -8.91 -7.79 4.02
C LEU A 371 -10.04 -7.63 3.00
N ILE A 372 -10.88 -6.59 3.08
CA ILE A 372 -12.14 -6.52 2.33
C ILE A 372 -12.37 -5.17 1.61
N LYS A 373 -11.55 -4.13 1.86
CA LYS A 373 -11.82 -2.77 1.36
C LYS A 373 -11.99 -2.71 -0.16
N ASN A 374 -11.10 -3.36 -0.92
CA ASN A 374 -11.23 -3.47 -2.37
C ASN A 374 -12.47 -4.27 -2.78
N LEU A 375 -12.70 -5.43 -2.15
CA LEU A 375 -13.80 -6.33 -2.53
C LEU A 375 -15.17 -5.72 -2.30
N ILE A 376 -15.39 -5.02 -1.18
CA ILE A 376 -16.68 -4.38 -0.88
C ILE A 376 -16.95 -3.22 -1.84
N SER A 377 -15.90 -2.45 -2.22
CA SER A 377 -16.02 -1.35 -3.17
C SER A 377 -16.33 -1.85 -4.58
N PHE A 378 -15.62 -2.90 -5.04
CA PHE A 378 -15.88 -3.53 -6.33
C PHE A 378 -17.29 -4.13 -6.39
N LYS A 379 -17.72 -4.78 -5.30
CA LYS A 379 -19.10 -5.30 -5.18
C LYS A 379 -20.14 -4.20 -5.32
N ILE A 380 -19.99 -3.10 -4.56
CA ILE A 380 -20.95 -1.98 -4.58
C ILE A 380 -21.03 -1.40 -6.00
N PHE A 381 -19.91 -1.10 -6.64
CA PHE A 381 -19.90 -0.48 -7.98
C PHE A 381 -20.46 -1.43 -9.05
N GLY A 382 -20.18 -2.74 -8.93
CA GLY A 382 -20.76 -3.76 -9.80
C GLY A 382 -22.28 -3.88 -9.65
N GLU A 383 -22.80 -3.82 -8.43
CA GLU A 383 -24.26 -3.84 -8.16
C GLU A 383 -24.99 -2.58 -8.63
N MET A 384 -24.28 -1.46 -8.81
CA MET A 384 -24.81 -0.26 -9.48
C MET A 384 -24.99 -0.44 -10.99
N GLY A 385 -24.57 -1.60 -11.54
CA GLY A 385 -24.70 -1.96 -12.95
C GLY A 385 -23.54 -1.52 -13.83
N ASN A 386 -22.40 -1.18 -13.24
CA ASN A 386 -21.18 -0.84 -13.96
C ASN A 386 -20.21 -2.02 -14.02
N TYR A 387 -19.30 -2.01 -15.00
CA TYR A 387 -18.16 -2.91 -14.92
C TYR A 387 -17.31 -2.56 -13.71
N SER A 388 -17.06 -3.54 -12.88
CA SER A 388 -16.16 -3.49 -11.74
C SER A 388 -15.24 -4.70 -11.80
N PRO A 389 -13.96 -4.60 -11.41
CA PRO A 389 -13.06 -5.74 -11.41
C PRO A 389 -13.61 -6.89 -10.57
N ARG A 390 -13.76 -8.07 -11.18
CA ARG A 390 -14.10 -9.29 -10.44
C ARG A 390 -12.87 -9.75 -9.70
N ALA A 391 -13.03 -10.10 -8.45
CA ALA A 391 -11.92 -10.46 -7.58
C ALA A 391 -12.37 -11.34 -6.42
N GLN A 392 -11.44 -12.11 -5.85
CA GLN A 392 -11.67 -12.94 -4.65
C GLN A 392 -10.39 -13.07 -3.84
N LEU A 393 -10.54 -13.45 -2.56
CA LEU A 393 -9.40 -13.73 -1.69
C LEU A 393 -8.72 -15.04 -2.09
N CYS A 394 -7.40 -15.08 -1.97
CA CYS A 394 -6.59 -16.30 -2.11
C CYS A 394 -5.40 -16.28 -1.15
N GLU A 395 -4.85 -17.43 -0.81
CA GLU A 395 -3.56 -17.55 -0.15
C GLU A 395 -2.44 -17.77 -1.17
N VAL A 396 -1.31 -17.13 -0.98
CA VAL A 396 -0.20 -17.15 -1.94
C VAL A 396 1.04 -17.78 -1.33
N LEU A 397 1.63 -18.72 -2.07
CA LEU A 397 2.96 -19.27 -1.86
C LEU A 397 3.88 -18.86 -3.01
N ILE A 398 5.07 -18.36 -2.71
CA ILE A 398 6.14 -18.12 -3.69
C ILE A 398 7.36 -18.95 -3.26
N ASP A 399 7.81 -19.84 -4.12
CA ASP A 399 8.90 -20.79 -3.83
C ASP A 399 8.71 -21.51 -2.50
N SER A 400 7.47 -21.98 -2.25
CA SER A 400 7.02 -22.63 -1.00
C SER A 400 7.02 -21.73 0.24
N SER A 401 7.38 -20.45 0.13
CA SER A 401 7.28 -19.46 1.22
C SER A 401 5.89 -18.84 1.24
N TYR A 402 5.22 -18.87 2.37
CA TYR A 402 3.90 -18.27 2.54
C TYR A 402 3.97 -16.74 2.49
N LYS A 403 3.16 -16.12 1.63
CA LYS A 403 3.11 -14.68 1.43
C LYS A 403 1.82 -14.02 1.95
N GLY A 404 0.88 -14.77 2.50
CA GLY A 404 -0.35 -14.24 3.10
C GLY A 404 -1.57 -14.31 2.20
N ILE A 405 -2.63 -13.62 2.64
CA ILE A 405 -3.88 -13.48 1.88
C ILE A 405 -3.74 -12.30 0.90
N TYR A 406 -4.10 -12.55 -0.34
CA TYR A 406 -4.16 -11.60 -1.44
C TYR A 406 -5.57 -11.51 -2.01
N VAL A 407 -5.82 -10.46 -2.76
CA VAL A 407 -6.98 -10.38 -3.67
C VAL A 407 -6.50 -10.72 -5.08
N ILE A 408 -6.88 -11.91 -5.59
CA ILE A 408 -6.69 -12.25 -6.99
C ILE A 408 -7.85 -11.68 -7.82
N GLY A 409 -7.55 -10.95 -8.89
CA GLY A 409 -8.60 -10.28 -9.66
C GLY A 409 -8.17 -9.82 -11.03
N GLU A 410 -9.12 -9.21 -11.73
CA GLU A 410 -8.95 -8.66 -13.06
C GLU A 410 -8.13 -7.37 -13.02
N LYS A 411 -7.18 -7.24 -13.94
CA LYS A 411 -6.57 -5.94 -14.26
C LYS A 411 -7.56 -5.12 -15.09
N ILE A 412 -7.71 -3.83 -14.80
CA ILE A 412 -8.49 -2.92 -15.66
C ILE A 412 -7.79 -2.83 -17.03
N LYS A 413 -8.53 -3.13 -18.08
CA LYS A 413 -8.11 -2.97 -19.46
C LYS A 413 -9.32 -2.99 -20.40
N ARG A 414 -9.09 -2.61 -21.66
CA ARG A 414 -10.10 -2.77 -22.73
C ARG A 414 -10.31 -4.26 -23.04
N ASP A 415 -11.49 -4.75 -22.82
CA ASP A 415 -11.93 -6.09 -23.20
C ASP A 415 -13.46 -6.15 -23.17
N VAL A 416 -14.09 -7.04 -23.96
CA VAL A 416 -15.55 -7.24 -23.99
C VAL A 416 -16.14 -7.65 -22.63
N ASN A 417 -15.36 -8.33 -21.80
CA ASN A 417 -15.76 -8.74 -20.45
C ASN A 417 -15.27 -7.79 -19.35
N ARG A 418 -14.51 -6.74 -19.69
CA ARG A 418 -13.98 -5.73 -18.75
C ARG A 418 -14.48 -4.33 -19.14
N VAL A 419 -13.61 -3.44 -19.57
CA VAL A 419 -14.05 -2.14 -20.12
C VAL A 419 -14.44 -2.37 -21.57
N ASP A 420 -15.74 -2.59 -21.80
CA ASP A 420 -16.28 -2.91 -23.11
C ASP A 420 -16.45 -1.65 -23.95
N ILE A 421 -15.37 -1.29 -24.62
CA ILE A 421 -15.30 -0.20 -25.61
C ILE A 421 -14.62 -0.70 -26.90
N ALA A 422 -14.87 0.00 -27.99
CA ALA A 422 -14.27 -0.31 -29.28
C ALA A 422 -12.74 -0.39 -29.21
N LYS A 423 -12.15 -1.29 -29.98
CA LYS A 423 -10.71 -1.31 -30.15
C LYS A 423 -10.28 -0.10 -30.97
N LEU A 424 -9.31 0.66 -30.47
CA LEU A 424 -8.67 1.76 -31.18
C LEU A 424 -7.31 1.30 -31.69
N THR A 425 -7.09 1.38 -32.98
CA THR A 425 -5.87 0.95 -33.64
C THR A 425 -5.12 2.13 -34.25
N THR A 426 -3.89 1.93 -34.69
CA THR A 426 -3.05 2.98 -35.29
C THR A 426 -3.60 3.56 -36.60
N VAL A 427 -4.55 2.89 -37.26
CA VAL A 427 -5.18 3.32 -38.52
C VAL A 427 -6.50 4.08 -38.30
N ASP A 428 -7.03 4.08 -37.08
CA ASP A 428 -8.28 4.76 -36.70
C ASP A 428 -8.00 6.25 -36.44
N THR A 429 -7.93 7.01 -37.52
CA THR A 429 -7.47 8.41 -37.48
C THR A 429 -8.54 9.43 -37.90
N THR A 430 -9.72 8.99 -38.30
CA THR A 430 -10.80 9.86 -38.78
C THR A 430 -12.19 9.31 -38.42
N GLY A 431 -13.21 10.19 -38.44
CA GLY A 431 -14.61 9.80 -38.35
C GLY A 431 -14.98 9.16 -37.02
N ASP A 432 -15.93 8.22 -37.08
CA ASP A 432 -16.42 7.54 -35.89
C ASP A 432 -15.35 6.66 -35.24
N ASP A 433 -14.47 6.05 -36.06
CA ASP A 433 -13.39 5.19 -35.57
C ASP A 433 -12.39 5.94 -34.66
N LEU A 434 -12.12 7.21 -34.95
CA LEU A 434 -11.29 8.07 -34.09
C LEU A 434 -12.03 8.46 -32.81
N SER A 435 -13.37 8.45 -32.80
CA SER A 435 -14.19 9.08 -31.74
C SER A 435 -14.23 8.27 -30.45
N GLY A 436 -13.71 7.03 -30.38
CA GLY A 436 -13.82 6.20 -29.18
C GLY A 436 -12.79 5.10 -29.10
N GLY A 437 -12.83 4.36 -28.01
CA GLY A 437 -11.83 3.35 -27.67
C GLY A 437 -10.74 3.92 -26.76
N TYR A 438 -11.07 4.86 -25.86
CA TYR A 438 -10.11 5.47 -24.95
C TYR A 438 -10.40 5.10 -23.49
N ILE A 439 -9.35 4.77 -22.75
CA ILE A 439 -9.33 4.74 -21.28
C ILE A 439 -8.29 5.74 -20.82
N LEU A 440 -8.70 6.67 -19.96
CA LEU A 440 -7.84 7.67 -19.33
C LEU A 440 -7.77 7.42 -17.84
N GLN A 441 -6.69 7.85 -17.20
CA GLN A 441 -6.57 7.89 -15.74
C GLN A 441 -6.23 9.29 -15.24
N GLN A 442 -6.70 9.64 -14.03
CA GLN A 442 -5.97 10.55 -13.17
C GLN A 442 -5.05 9.70 -12.30
N ASN A 443 -3.76 9.93 -12.40
CA ASN A 443 -2.73 9.20 -11.68
C ASN A 443 -1.42 9.99 -11.75
N TYR A 444 -0.33 9.45 -11.21
CA TYR A 444 1.00 10.01 -11.42
C TYR A 444 1.33 10.07 -12.91
N TRP A 445 1.87 11.19 -13.34
CA TRP A 445 2.02 11.54 -14.74
C TRP A 445 3.44 12.01 -15.08
N ASN A 446 3.74 11.96 -16.37
CA ASN A 446 4.91 12.60 -16.97
C ASN A 446 4.54 13.15 -18.36
N ALA A 447 5.45 13.89 -18.99
CA ALA A 447 5.19 14.55 -20.25
C ALA A 447 4.92 13.59 -21.43
N SER A 448 5.31 12.32 -21.35
CA SER A 448 5.10 11.35 -22.44
C SER A 448 3.78 10.60 -22.32
N ASN A 449 3.37 10.26 -21.09
CA ASN A 449 2.23 9.40 -20.83
C ASN A 449 0.91 10.15 -20.62
N SER A 450 0.90 11.49 -20.68
CA SER A 450 -0.28 12.29 -20.32
C SER A 450 -0.46 13.52 -21.21
N PHE A 451 -1.61 14.17 -21.01
CA PHE A 451 -1.83 15.55 -21.43
C PHE A 451 -2.40 16.36 -20.26
N GLN A 452 -2.05 17.65 -20.21
CA GLN A 452 -2.56 18.58 -19.23
C GLN A 452 -3.91 19.12 -19.67
N SER A 453 -4.87 19.26 -18.74
CA SER A 453 -6.10 20.00 -18.95
C SER A 453 -5.80 21.49 -19.14
N ASN A 454 -6.57 22.15 -19.99
CA ASN A 454 -6.55 23.62 -20.12
C ASN A 454 -7.28 24.34 -18.96
N TYR A 455 -7.92 23.57 -18.06
CA TYR A 455 -8.69 24.11 -16.95
C TYR A 455 -8.11 23.61 -15.62
N SER A 456 -7.93 24.53 -14.69
CA SER A 456 -7.73 24.19 -13.29
C SER A 456 -9.08 23.88 -12.63
N PRO A 457 -9.11 23.13 -11.50
CA PRO A 457 -10.32 22.98 -10.70
C PRO A 457 -10.89 24.36 -10.34
N ILE A 458 -12.23 24.49 -10.38
CA ILE A 458 -12.90 25.81 -10.24
C ILE A 458 -12.64 26.48 -8.88
N ASP A 459 -12.44 25.69 -7.84
CA ASP A 459 -12.17 26.10 -6.47
C ASP A 459 -10.67 26.24 -6.16
N HIS A 460 -9.79 25.71 -7.03
CA HIS A 460 -8.33 25.74 -6.88
C HIS A 460 -7.65 26.21 -8.18
N PRO A 461 -7.79 27.48 -8.53
CA PRO A 461 -7.14 28.03 -9.73
C PRO A 461 -5.61 27.95 -9.59
N GLY A 462 -4.97 27.39 -10.60
CA GLY A 462 -3.53 27.19 -10.64
C GLY A 462 -3.06 25.76 -10.32
N PHE A 463 -3.99 24.84 -9.99
CA PHE A 463 -3.65 23.41 -9.92
C PHE A 463 -3.62 22.82 -11.32
N ASP A 464 -2.54 22.11 -11.64
CA ASP A 464 -2.37 21.44 -12.92
C ASP A 464 -2.98 20.04 -12.86
N VAL A 465 -3.96 19.79 -13.72
CA VAL A 465 -4.62 18.48 -13.83
C VAL A 465 -4.15 17.78 -15.08
N HIS A 466 -3.76 16.51 -14.93
CA HIS A 466 -3.29 15.68 -16.03
C HIS A 466 -4.16 14.43 -16.22
N PHE A 467 -4.32 14.04 -17.49
CA PHE A 467 -4.96 12.78 -17.88
C PHE A 467 -3.92 11.86 -18.50
N VAL A 468 -3.72 10.71 -17.88
CA VAL A 468 -2.78 9.67 -18.32
C VAL A 468 -3.46 8.75 -19.33
N TYR A 469 -2.76 8.38 -20.40
CA TYR A 469 -3.24 7.42 -21.39
C TYR A 469 -3.11 5.98 -20.86
N GLU A 470 -4.22 5.34 -20.50
CA GLU A 470 -4.23 3.92 -20.12
C GLU A 470 -4.47 3.02 -21.32
N TYR A 471 -5.39 3.40 -22.22
CA TYR A 471 -5.63 2.69 -23.45
C TYR A 471 -6.12 3.64 -24.55
N PRO A 472 -5.50 3.61 -25.73
CA PRO A 472 -4.19 3.00 -25.98
C PRO A 472 -3.12 3.63 -25.10
N ASP A 473 -2.09 2.87 -24.73
CA ASP A 473 -0.98 3.37 -23.92
C ASP A 473 -0.13 4.42 -24.67
N GLU A 474 0.78 5.07 -23.97
CA GLU A 474 1.63 6.16 -24.50
C GLU A 474 2.45 5.78 -25.71
N LEU A 475 2.80 4.49 -25.88
CA LEU A 475 3.60 3.98 -26.99
C LEU A 475 2.73 3.64 -28.22
N ALA A 476 1.48 3.24 -27.98
CA ALA A 476 0.56 2.82 -29.03
C ALA A 476 -0.30 3.97 -29.58
N ILE A 477 -0.68 4.94 -28.75
CA ILE A 477 -1.59 6.03 -29.11
C ILE A 477 -0.96 6.98 -30.14
N GLN A 478 -1.66 7.25 -31.25
CA GLN A 478 -1.19 8.11 -32.32
C GLN A 478 -1.41 9.61 -32.01
N SER A 479 -0.61 10.48 -32.60
CA SER A 479 -0.71 11.95 -32.35
C SER A 479 -2.10 12.51 -32.63
N VAL A 480 -2.80 12.04 -33.66
CA VAL A 480 -4.16 12.45 -33.99
C VAL A 480 -5.17 11.98 -32.94
N GLN A 481 -4.96 10.80 -32.38
CA GLN A 481 -5.78 10.24 -31.31
C GLN A 481 -5.56 11.00 -29.99
N LYS A 482 -4.29 11.33 -29.66
CA LYS A 482 -3.96 12.22 -28.51
C LYS A 482 -4.66 13.58 -28.65
N ALA A 483 -4.56 14.19 -29.83
CA ALA A 483 -5.21 15.48 -30.10
C ALA A 483 -6.74 15.39 -29.99
N TYR A 484 -7.35 14.32 -30.50
CA TYR A 484 -8.79 14.12 -30.42
C TYR A 484 -9.27 14.02 -28.98
N ILE A 485 -8.68 13.13 -28.18
CA ILE A 485 -9.17 12.91 -26.79
C ILE A 485 -8.92 14.11 -25.91
N ALA A 486 -7.79 14.81 -26.06
CA ALA A 486 -7.52 16.07 -25.38
C ALA A 486 -8.54 17.15 -25.76
N SER A 487 -8.88 17.30 -27.05
CA SER A 487 -9.92 18.23 -27.51
C SER A 487 -11.32 17.87 -27.01
N TYR A 488 -11.61 16.57 -26.85
CA TYR A 488 -12.89 16.13 -26.27
C TYR A 488 -13.01 16.54 -24.81
N ILE A 489 -11.96 16.31 -24.01
CA ILE A 489 -11.91 16.74 -22.61
C ILE A 489 -12.01 18.27 -22.51
N ASP A 490 -11.27 19.02 -23.32
CA ASP A 490 -11.34 20.48 -23.39
C ASP A 490 -12.77 20.96 -23.72
N SER A 491 -13.45 20.29 -24.66
CA SER A 491 -14.85 20.60 -25.02
C SER A 491 -15.82 20.32 -23.86
N LEU A 492 -15.61 19.23 -23.11
CA LEU A 492 -16.37 18.91 -21.91
C LEU A 492 -16.18 20.01 -20.86
N GLU A 493 -14.93 20.39 -20.58
CA GLU A 493 -14.58 21.37 -19.55
C GLU A 493 -15.05 22.76 -19.96
N THR A 494 -14.94 23.13 -21.24
CA THR A 494 -15.53 24.37 -21.79
C THR A 494 -17.05 24.42 -21.54
N ALA A 495 -17.76 23.34 -21.79
CA ALA A 495 -19.20 23.28 -21.53
C ALA A 495 -19.49 23.30 -20.01
N LEU A 496 -18.72 22.55 -19.20
CA LEU A 496 -18.89 22.45 -17.75
C LEU A 496 -18.66 23.79 -17.04
N TYR A 497 -17.64 24.57 -17.48
CA TYR A 497 -17.28 25.83 -16.83
C TYR A 497 -17.98 27.04 -17.47
N SER A 498 -18.83 26.84 -18.51
CA SER A 498 -19.63 27.88 -19.11
C SER A 498 -20.75 28.38 -18.17
N PRO A 499 -21.29 29.57 -18.37
CA PRO A 499 -22.47 30.04 -17.66
C PRO A 499 -23.71 29.14 -17.85
N ASN A 500 -23.82 28.49 -19.01
CA ASN A 500 -24.94 27.61 -19.37
C ASN A 500 -24.62 26.13 -19.17
N PHE A 501 -23.75 25.80 -18.24
CA PHE A 501 -23.23 24.43 -18.05
C PHE A 501 -24.33 23.38 -17.79
N ALA A 502 -25.43 23.78 -17.13
CA ALA A 502 -26.56 22.89 -16.79
C ALA A 502 -27.56 22.73 -17.96
N ASP A 503 -27.36 23.40 -19.09
CA ASP A 503 -28.26 23.26 -20.27
C ASP A 503 -28.22 21.79 -20.76
N PRO A 504 -29.37 21.12 -20.92
CA PRO A 504 -29.42 19.70 -21.24
C PRO A 504 -28.90 19.36 -22.63
N VAL A 505 -28.77 20.31 -23.55
CA VAL A 505 -28.36 20.10 -24.95
C VAL A 505 -26.93 20.58 -25.20
N THR A 506 -26.57 21.73 -24.66
CA THR A 506 -25.28 22.38 -24.94
C THR A 506 -24.31 22.32 -23.78
N GLY A 507 -24.77 22.00 -22.56
CA GLY A 507 -23.96 21.86 -21.36
C GLY A 507 -23.22 20.53 -21.27
N TYR A 508 -22.71 20.22 -20.07
CA TYR A 508 -21.87 19.04 -19.80
C TYR A 508 -22.57 17.73 -20.13
N ARG A 509 -23.90 17.63 -20.05
CA ARG A 509 -24.69 16.42 -20.34
C ARG A 509 -24.55 15.93 -21.78
N LYS A 510 -24.07 16.77 -22.68
CA LYS A 510 -23.71 16.39 -24.05
C LYS A 510 -22.48 15.45 -24.06
N TYR A 511 -21.58 15.62 -23.14
CA TYR A 511 -20.26 14.98 -23.17
C TYR A 511 -20.09 13.83 -22.16
N LEU A 512 -20.72 13.91 -20.98
CA LEU A 512 -20.57 12.88 -19.95
C LEU A 512 -21.84 12.05 -19.74
N ASP A 513 -21.66 10.81 -19.32
CA ASP A 513 -22.73 9.91 -18.88
C ASP A 513 -23.03 10.17 -17.41
N VAL A 514 -24.12 10.87 -17.15
CA VAL A 514 -24.48 11.34 -15.81
C VAL A 514 -24.61 10.20 -14.81
N LYS A 515 -25.19 9.05 -15.22
CA LYS A 515 -25.36 7.92 -14.34
C LYS A 515 -24.01 7.38 -13.84
N SER A 516 -23.05 7.18 -14.75
CA SER A 516 -21.73 6.67 -14.36
C SER A 516 -20.99 7.62 -13.41
N PHE A 517 -21.15 8.93 -13.61
CA PHE A 517 -20.58 9.94 -12.72
C PHE A 517 -21.24 9.94 -11.34
N ILE A 518 -22.55 9.76 -11.26
CA ILE A 518 -23.27 9.62 -9.99
C ILE A 518 -22.83 8.34 -9.26
N ASP A 519 -22.77 7.21 -9.94
CA ASP A 519 -22.37 5.94 -9.35
C ASP A 519 -20.94 6.01 -8.83
N TYR A 520 -20.02 6.57 -9.63
CA TYR A 520 -18.63 6.76 -9.25
C TYR A 520 -18.49 7.69 -8.02
N PHE A 521 -19.22 8.81 -8.01
CA PHE A 521 -19.30 9.71 -6.86
C PHE A 521 -19.75 8.96 -5.61
N LEU A 522 -20.86 8.24 -5.71
CA LEU A 522 -21.47 7.56 -4.55
C LEU A 522 -20.56 6.49 -3.95
N VAL A 523 -19.93 5.63 -4.75
CA VAL A 523 -19.05 4.59 -4.19
C VAL A 523 -17.82 5.20 -3.51
N ASN A 524 -17.22 6.23 -4.10
CA ASN A 524 -16.05 6.90 -3.52
C ASN A 524 -16.41 7.73 -2.28
N GLU A 525 -17.58 8.37 -2.24
CA GLU A 525 -18.05 9.07 -1.05
C GLU A 525 -18.49 8.13 0.05
N VAL A 526 -19.15 7.02 -0.26
CA VAL A 526 -19.50 6.00 0.74
C VAL A 526 -18.23 5.44 1.37
N ALA A 527 -17.26 5.09 0.56
CA ALA A 527 -15.97 4.61 1.03
C ALA A 527 -15.09 5.73 1.63
N ARG A 528 -15.42 6.99 1.42
CA ARG A 528 -14.59 8.17 1.69
C ARG A 528 -13.15 7.91 1.26
N SER A 529 -13.00 7.59 -0.05
CA SER A 529 -11.71 7.23 -0.65
C SER A 529 -10.83 8.47 -0.80
N ALA A 530 -9.68 8.48 -0.16
CA ALA A 530 -8.72 9.56 -0.26
C ALA A 530 -8.16 9.73 -1.69
N ASP A 531 -8.02 8.62 -2.41
CA ASP A 531 -7.47 8.60 -3.77
C ASP A 531 -8.54 8.70 -4.86
N GLY A 532 -9.78 8.30 -4.57
CA GLY A 532 -10.84 8.11 -5.56
C GLY A 532 -11.21 9.31 -6.42
N PHE A 533 -10.69 10.51 -6.13
CA PHE A 533 -10.92 11.72 -6.93
C PHE A 533 -9.62 12.36 -7.44
N LYS A 534 -8.45 11.85 -7.07
CA LYS A 534 -7.14 12.42 -7.44
C LYS A 534 -6.18 11.42 -8.09
N LYS A 535 -6.26 10.13 -7.69
CA LYS A 535 -5.41 9.04 -8.19
C LYS A 535 -6.25 7.79 -8.43
N SER A 536 -5.74 6.90 -9.28
CA SER A 536 -6.45 5.65 -9.62
C SER A 536 -7.89 5.88 -10.11
N VAL A 537 -8.17 7.07 -10.64
CA VAL A 537 -9.45 7.45 -11.24
C VAL A 537 -9.44 7.06 -12.71
N PHE A 538 -10.40 6.25 -13.12
CA PHE A 538 -10.52 5.85 -14.52
C PHE A 538 -11.70 6.55 -15.18
N PHE A 539 -11.50 6.89 -16.45
CA PHE A 539 -12.54 7.34 -17.36
C PHE A 539 -12.43 6.56 -18.66
N HIS A 540 -13.56 6.27 -19.28
CA HIS A 540 -13.53 5.62 -20.59
C HIS A 540 -14.56 6.24 -21.54
N LYS A 541 -14.23 6.19 -22.83
CA LYS A 541 -15.05 6.74 -23.88
C LYS A 541 -15.11 5.80 -25.07
N ASP A 542 -16.31 5.39 -25.45
CA ASP A 542 -16.55 4.61 -26.67
C ASP A 542 -16.85 5.52 -27.87
N LYS A 543 -17.00 4.92 -29.06
CA LYS A 543 -17.36 5.59 -30.32
C LYS A 543 -18.71 6.29 -30.21
N TYR A 544 -18.94 7.32 -31.03
CA TYR A 544 -20.23 7.99 -31.09
C TYR A 544 -21.37 7.02 -31.47
N SER A 545 -21.11 6.09 -32.39
CA SER A 545 -22.08 5.05 -32.74
C SER A 545 -22.46 4.13 -31.57
N ASN A 546 -21.63 4.07 -30.51
CA ASN A 546 -21.84 3.27 -29.30
C ASN A 546 -22.25 4.15 -28.10
N GLY A 547 -22.77 5.36 -28.35
CA GLY A 547 -23.21 6.29 -27.29
C GLY A 547 -22.23 7.44 -27.01
N GLY A 548 -20.92 7.25 -27.20
CA GLY A 548 -19.90 8.29 -27.36
C GLY A 548 -19.59 9.21 -26.19
N LYS A 549 -20.26 9.07 -25.03
CA LYS A 549 -20.05 9.93 -23.87
C LYS A 549 -18.92 9.39 -23.00
N LEU A 550 -18.23 10.30 -22.30
CA LEU A 550 -17.28 9.95 -21.26
C LEU A 550 -18.00 9.33 -20.07
N LYS A 551 -17.53 8.19 -19.60
CA LYS A 551 -18.01 7.52 -18.39
C LYS A 551 -16.93 7.55 -17.30
N ALA A 552 -17.36 7.78 -16.06
CA ALA A 552 -16.49 7.62 -14.89
C ALA A 552 -16.47 6.14 -14.45
N GLY A 553 -15.30 5.66 -14.08
CA GLY A 553 -15.05 4.25 -13.76
C GLY A 553 -14.25 3.52 -14.84
N PRO A 554 -13.91 2.24 -14.58
CA PRO A 554 -14.23 1.47 -13.38
C PRO A 554 -13.49 1.97 -12.13
N VAL A 555 -13.87 1.45 -10.97
CA VAL A 555 -13.26 1.81 -9.68
C VAL A 555 -12.03 0.95 -9.39
N TRP A 556 -11.09 1.51 -8.61
CA TRP A 556 -9.83 0.86 -8.29
C TRP A 556 -9.24 1.41 -6.98
N ASP A 557 -8.41 0.62 -6.28
CA ASP A 557 -7.47 1.10 -5.25
C ASP A 557 -8.15 1.66 -3.99
N PHE A 558 -8.93 0.82 -3.29
CA PHE A 558 -9.65 1.21 -2.07
C PHE A 558 -8.95 0.83 -0.77
N ASP A 559 -7.70 0.46 -0.80
CA ASP A 559 -6.93 0.16 0.41
C ASP A 559 -6.72 1.40 1.30
N TRP A 560 -6.64 2.60 0.72
CA TRP A 560 -6.66 3.91 1.40
C TRP A 560 -8.06 4.52 1.51
N ALA A 561 -9.09 3.71 1.67
CA ALA A 561 -10.47 4.12 1.80
C ALA A 561 -11.12 3.58 3.09
N TRP A 562 -12.42 3.81 3.23
CA TRP A 562 -13.26 3.45 4.34
C TRP A 562 -12.83 4.21 5.60
N LYS A 563 -12.54 3.60 6.72
CA LYS A 563 -12.15 4.31 7.92
C LYS A 563 -10.73 4.91 7.91
N ASN A 564 -10.09 4.97 6.74
CA ASN A 564 -8.77 5.57 6.61
C ASN A 564 -8.78 7.08 6.82
N MET A 565 -7.68 7.61 7.35
CA MET A 565 -7.43 9.03 7.55
C MET A 565 -6.30 9.48 6.60
N GLU A 566 -6.57 10.44 5.74
CA GLU A 566 -5.51 11.14 5.00
C GLU A 566 -4.82 12.12 5.96
N GLY A 567 -3.53 11.90 6.24
CA GLY A 567 -2.80 12.44 7.40
C GLY A 567 -2.74 13.97 7.56
N VAL A 568 -3.04 14.74 6.52
CA VAL A 568 -3.00 16.22 6.57
C VAL A 568 -4.31 16.88 6.16
N CYS A 569 -5.36 16.10 5.97
CA CYS A 569 -6.66 16.60 5.53
C CYS A 569 -7.63 16.71 6.70
N THR A 570 -7.95 17.94 7.13
CA THR A 570 -8.88 18.20 8.22
C THR A 570 -10.30 17.69 7.97
N TYR A 571 -10.69 17.48 6.70
CA TYR A 571 -11.98 16.88 6.33
C TYR A 571 -12.11 15.43 6.72
N PHE A 572 -10.99 14.72 6.86
CA PHE A 572 -10.95 13.33 7.29
C PHE A 572 -10.62 13.16 8.78
N GLU A 573 -10.37 14.26 9.47
CA GLU A 573 -10.21 14.24 10.91
C GLU A 573 -11.54 13.95 11.59
N GLY A 574 -11.55 12.91 12.40
CA GLY A 574 -12.68 12.55 13.25
C GLY A 574 -13.45 11.31 12.80
N TYR A 575 -13.85 10.59 13.81
CA TYR A 575 -14.61 9.34 13.73
C TYR A 575 -16.08 9.56 13.31
N SER A 576 -16.49 10.81 13.13
CA SER A 576 -17.86 11.21 12.83
C SER A 576 -18.37 10.80 11.46
N GLY A 577 -17.52 10.26 10.59
CA GLY A 577 -17.87 9.95 9.20
C GLY A 577 -18.11 11.20 8.33
N ALA A 578 -17.89 12.39 8.85
CA ALA A 578 -18.08 13.66 8.13
C ALA A 578 -17.02 13.89 7.05
N GLY A 579 -17.24 14.90 6.21
CA GLY A 579 -16.36 15.35 5.15
C GLY A 579 -16.62 14.70 3.80
N TRP A 580 -16.20 15.40 2.75
CA TRP A 580 -16.40 15.04 1.36
C TRP A 580 -15.08 14.64 0.70
N ALA A 581 -14.98 13.42 0.20
CA ALA A 581 -13.79 12.94 -0.49
C ALA A 581 -13.53 13.70 -1.81
N HIS A 582 -14.58 14.15 -2.50
CA HIS A 582 -14.43 14.93 -3.74
C HIS A 582 -13.81 16.32 -3.53
N GLN A 583 -13.72 16.80 -2.27
CA GLN A 583 -13.07 18.07 -1.90
C GLN A 583 -11.58 17.88 -1.58
N ILE A 584 -10.95 16.80 -2.04
CA ILE A 584 -9.56 16.43 -1.73
C ILE A 584 -8.55 17.55 -2.07
N ASN A 585 -8.86 18.43 -3.01
CA ASN A 585 -8.00 19.57 -3.33
C ASN A 585 -7.89 20.61 -2.20
N ASP A 586 -8.81 20.63 -1.24
CA ASP A 586 -8.72 21.43 -0.01
C ASP A 586 -7.65 20.92 0.96
N CYS A 587 -7.07 19.78 0.67
CA CYS A 587 -6.04 19.12 1.45
C CYS A 587 -4.66 19.31 0.81
N PHE A 588 -3.60 19.23 1.61
CA PHE A 588 -2.26 19.07 1.06
C PHE A 588 -2.15 17.66 0.46
N THR A 589 -2.17 17.57 -0.87
CA THR A 589 -2.24 16.30 -1.60
C THR A 589 -1.12 16.16 -2.62
N ASP A 590 -0.76 14.92 -2.96
CA ASP A 590 0.31 14.55 -3.88
C ASP A 590 -0.11 14.51 -5.37
N ASN A 591 -1.38 14.65 -5.65
CA ASN A 591 -1.96 14.82 -6.99
C ASN A 591 -3.29 15.56 -6.88
N TYR A 592 -3.78 16.15 -7.97
CA TYR A 592 -4.95 17.03 -7.95
C TYR A 592 -6.17 16.40 -8.64
N SER A 593 -7.34 16.59 -8.01
CA SER A 593 -8.64 16.26 -8.61
C SER A 593 -8.99 17.24 -9.72
N THR A 594 -9.75 16.80 -10.73
CA THR A 594 -10.35 17.69 -11.75
C THR A 594 -11.28 18.76 -11.14
N GLY A 595 -11.81 18.52 -9.94
CA GLY A 595 -12.82 19.40 -9.33
C GLY A 595 -14.16 19.40 -10.07
N TRP A 596 -14.38 18.51 -11.05
CA TRP A 596 -15.63 18.49 -11.83
C TRP A 596 -16.87 18.32 -10.97
N TYR A 597 -16.79 17.52 -9.89
CA TYR A 597 -17.92 17.33 -8.99
C TYR A 597 -18.32 18.60 -8.24
N ILE A 598 -17.37 19.51 -7.93
CA ILE A 598 -17.68 20.81 -7.34
C ILE A 598 -18.61 21.61 -8.28
N ARG A 599 -18.39 21.51 -9.59
CA ARG A 599 -19.25 22.20 -10.58
C ARG A 599 -20.54 21.44 -10.86
N LEU A 600 -20.49 20.11 -11.00
CA LEU A 600 -21.67 19.26 -11.24
C LEU A 600 -22.73 19.42 -10.14
N LEU A 601 -22.30 19.48 -8.89
CA LEU A 601 -23.19 19.64 -7.72
C LEU A 601 -23.89 21.02 -7.67
N GLN A 602 -23.43 22.01 -8.44
CA GLN A 602 -24.12 23.29 -8.60
C GLN A 602 -25.34 23.19 -9.54
N ASP A 603 -25.45 22.13 -10.35
CA ASP A 603 -26.66 21.84 -11.12
C ASP A 603 -27.69 21.13 -10.21
N SER A 604 -28.79 21.79 -9.93
CA SER A 604 -29.88 21.23 -9.13
C SER A 604 -30.47 19.95 -9.72
N THR A 605 -30.45 19.79 -11.06
CA THR A 605 -30.90 18.56 -11.71
C THR A 605 -29.98 17.42 -11.43
N PHE A 606 -28.65 17.64 -11.53
CA PHE A 606 -27.66 16.63 -11.16
C PHE A 606 -27.75 16.23 -9.67
N SER A 607 -27.87 17.24 -8.80
CA SER A 607 -27.98 17.01 -7.36
C SER A 607 -29.26 16.24 -6.99
N ASN A 608 -30.39 16.49 -7.67
CA ASN A 608 -31.63 15.76 -7.46
C ASN A 608 -31.53 14.30 -7.97
N GLU A 609 -30.92 14.09 -9.15
CA GLU A 609 -30.66 12.75 -9.67
C GLU A 609 -29.72 11.97 -8.74
N LEU A 610 -28.66 12.61 -8.23
CA LEU A 610 -27.74 12.06 -7.24
C LEU A 610 -28.49 11.64 -5.97
N ARG A 611 -29.33 12.53 -5.41
CA ARG A 611 -30.11 12.26 -4.20
C ARG A 611 -31.06 11.09 -4.38
N CYS A 612 -31.83 11.07 -5.47
CA CYS A 612 -32.74 9.98 -5.77
C CYS A 612 -32.00 8.64 -5.96
N THR A 613 -30.87 8.65 -6.66
CA THR A 613 -30.06 7.45 -6.85
C THR A 613 -29.52 6.94 -5.52
N PHE A 614 -29.00 7.82 -4.67
CA PHE A 614 -28.54 7.47 -3.34
C PHE A 614 -29.64 6.86 -2.47
N GLU A 615 -30.83 7.50 -2.40
CA GLU A 615 -31.94 6.97 -1.62
C GLU A 615 -32.41 5.58 -2.09
N ASN A 616 -32.39 5.33 -3.41
CA ASN A 616 -32.66 4.02 -3.96
C ASN A 616 -31.59 2.99 -3.55
N TYR A 617 -30.31 3.37 -3.63
CA TYR A 617 -29.21 2.48 -3.22
C TYR A 617 -29.21 2.22 -1.71
N ARG A 618 -29.65 3.19 -0.87
CA ARG A 618 -29.83 3.01 0.57
C ARG A 618 -30.89 1.94 0.92
N GLN A 619 -31.83 1.69 0.02
CA GLN A 619 -32.84 0.62 0.17
C GLN A 619 -32.37 -0.73 -0.38
N THR A 620 -31.24 -0.80 -1.06
CA THR A 620 -30.73 -1.99 -1.74
C THR A 620 -29.28 -2.29 -1.34
N MET A 621 -28.31 -2.02 -2.21
CA MET A 621 -26.92 -2.38 -2.03
C MET A 621 -26.20 -1.62 -0.91
N LEU A 622 -26.65 -0.40 -0.58
CA LEU A 622 -26.14 0.40 0.52
C LEU A 622 -26.95 0.23 1.82
N ASP A 623 -27.91 -0.69 1.86
CA ASP A 623 -28.53 -1.08 3.12
C ASP A 623 -27.51 -1.75 4.04
N THR A 624 -27.47 -1.32 5.30
CA THR A 624 -26.49 -1.83 6.27
C THR A 624 -26.61 -3.32 6.51
N THR A 625 -27.82 -3.90 6.44
CA THR A 625 -28.04 -5.33 6.59
C THR A 625 -27.35 -6.10 5.46
N ASN A 626 -27.47 -5.61 4.22
CA ASN A 626 -26.84 -6.23 3.05
C ASN A 626 -25.31 -6.11 3.10
N LEU A 627 -24.80 -4.92 3.42
CA LEU A 627 -23.36 -4.70 3.55
C LEU A 627 -22.75 -5.55 4.67
N PHE A 628 -23.41 -5.61 5.84
CA PHE A 628 -22.91 -6.37 6.98
C PHE A 628 -23.00 -7.88 6.75
N SER A 629 -24.05 -8.36 6.09
CA SER A 629 -24.14 -9.76 5.68
C SER A 629 -23.00 -10.17 4.75
N TYR A 630 -22.59 -9.27 3.83
CA TYR A 630 -21.45 -9.52 2.98
C TYR A 630 -20.15 -9.54 3.78
N ILE A 631 -19.91 -8.57 4.67
CA ILE A 631 -18.73 -8.53 5.55
C ILE A 631 -18.66 -9.81 6.40
N ASP A 632 -19.80 -10.25 6.98
CA ASP A 632 -19.85 -11.48 7.78
C ASP A 632 -19.60 -12.73 6.95
N SER A 633 -20.03 -12.76 5.69
CA SER A 633 -19.73 -13.88 4.80
C SER A 633 -18.23 -14.01 4.53
N VAL A 634 -17.53 -12.90 4.34
CA VAL A 634 -16.06 -12.90 4.20
C VAL A 634 -15.39 -13.25 5.52
N ARG A 635 -15.89 -12.72 6.66
CA ARG A 635 -15.40 -13.09 8.00
C ARG A 635 -15.38 -14.61 8.19
N MET A 636 -16.51 -15.27 7.85
CA MET A 636 -16.62 -16.73 7.94
C MET A 636 -15.69 -17.44 6.96
N LEU A 637 -15.57 -16.91 5.73
CA LEU A 637 -14.73 -17.51 4.70
C LEU A 637 -13.26 -17.57 5.10
N VAL A 638 -12.75 -16.55 5.80
CA VAL A 638 -11.33 -16.46 6.19
C VAL A 638 -11.11 -16.73 7.69
N GLN A 639 -12.09 -17.32 8.39
CA GLN A 639 -12.04 -17.49 9.84
C GLN A 639 -10.77 -18.16 10.34
N ASN A 640 -10.27 -19.18 9.65
CA ASN A 640 -9.04 -19.87 10.00
C ASN A 640 -7.81 -19.27 9.26
N THR A 641 -8.00 -18.89 8.02
CA THR A 641 -6.95 -18.37 7.12
C THR A 641 -6.36 -17.05 7.61
N GLN A 642 -7.19 -16.16 8.18
CA GLN A 642 -6.74 -14.86 8.67
C GLN A 642 -5.69 -14.98 9.79
N ALA A 643 -5.74 -16.02 10.60
CA ALA A 643 -4.76 -16.20 11.66
C ALA A 643 -3.34 -16.40 11.11
N ARG A 644 -3.20 -17.18 10.02
CA ARG A 644 -1.91 -17.35 9.32
C ARG A 644 -1.45 -16.05 8.68
N HIS A 645 -2.37 -15.30 8.08
CA HIS A 645 -2.06 -14.01 7.49
C HIS A 645 -1.46 -13.05 8.51
N PHE A 646 -2.11 -12.89 9.67
CA PHE A 646 -1.64 -11.98 10.72
C PHE A 646 -0.49 -12.54 11.57
N GLN A 647 -0.23 -13.84 11.51
CA GLN A 647 1.04 -14.41 11.98
C GLN A 647 2.19 -14.02 11.04
N LYS A 648 1.99 -14.08 9.71
CA LYS A 648 3.00 -13.64 8.72
C LYS A 648 3.18 -12.12 8.76
N TRP A 649 2.09 -11.39 8.84
CA TRP A 649 2.06 -9.93 8.83
C TRP A 649 1.41 -9.41 10.12
N PRO A 650 2.16 -9.21 11.22
CA PRO A 650 1.60 -8.85 12.53
C PRO A 650 1.23 -7.36 12.61
N ILE A 651 0.34 -6.91 11.73
CA ILE A 651 -0.10 -5.52 11.60
C ILE A 651 -1.36 -5.18 12.42
N LEU A 652 -2.02 -6.17 13.03
CA LEU A 652 -3.12 -5.91 13.97
C LEU A 652 -2.59 -5.19 15.21
N GLY A 653 -3.28 -4.14 15.63
CA GLY A 653 -2.85 -3.31 16.75
C GLY A 653 -1.77 -2.27 16.38
N LYS A 654 -1.36 -2.15 15.12
CA LYS A 654 -0.37 -1.17 14.65
C LYS A 654 -1.03 -0.07 13.83
N SER A 655 -0.77 1.20 14.16
CA SER A 655 -1.41 2.36 13.50
C SER A 655 -0.65 2.83 12.25
N GLY A 656 0.67 2.67 12.20
CA GLY A 656 1.51 3.33 11.20
C GLY A 656 1.38 2.81 9.77
N PHE A 657 0.94 1.54 9.54
CA PHE A 657 0.81 1.00 8.19
C PHE A 657 -0.44 1.48 7.45
N ALA A 658 -1.48 1.83 8.18
CA ALA A 658 -2.71 2.39 7.66
C ALA A 658 -3.33 3.27 8.75
N PRO A 659 -3.14 4.58 8.68
CA PRO A 659 -3.73 5.50 9.65
C PRO A 659 -5.25 5.45 9.52
N ASP A 660 -5.88 4.78 10.47
CA ASP A 660 -7.32 4.61 10.55
C ASP A 660 -7.90 5.42 11.71
N PHE A 661 -9.14 5.84 11.56
CA PHE A 661 -9.88 6.50 12.65
C PHE A 661 -10.17 5.55 13.82
N GLY A 662 -10.03 6.07 15.03
CA GLY A 662 -10.36 5.38 16.27
C GLY A 662 -9.25 4.42 16.74
N PRO A 663 -9.52 3.66 17.82
CA PRO A 663 -8.57 2.71 18.34
C PRO A 663 -8.25 1.62 17.32
N VAL A 664 -6.99 1.30 17.17
CA VAL A 664 -6.54 0.24 16.26
C VAL A 664 -6.92 -1.11 16.85
N ALA A 665 -7.63 -1.90 16.07
CA ALA A 665 -8.10 -3.21 16.52
C ALA A 665 -6.94 -4.21 16.63
N THR A 666 -6.89 -4.94 17.75
CA THR A 666 -5.88 -5.96 18.02
C THR A 666 -6.28 -7.36 17.55
N THR A 667 -7.51 -7.53 17.06
CA THR A 667 -8.00 -8.79 16.49
C THR A 667 -8.75 -8.52 15.19
N TYR A 668 -8.74 -9.49 14.27
CA TYR A 668 -9.46 -9.39 12.99
C TYR A 668 -10.96 -9.15 13.17
N ASN A 669 -11.59 -9.83 14.12
CA ASN A 669 -13.02 -9.64 14.40
C ASN A 669 -13.32 -8.22 14.88
N ALA A 670 -12.52 -7.67 15.78
CA ALA A 670 -12.67 -6.30 16.25
C ALA A 670 -12.45 -5.29 15.10
N GLU A 671 -11.55 -5.58 14.16
CA GLU A 671 -11.34 -4.76 12.97
C GLU A 671 -12.59 -4.70 12.08
N LEU A 672 -13.21 -5.84 11.80
CA LEU A 672 -14.46 -5.88 11.02
C LEU A 672 -15.63 -5.21 11.75
N ASP A 673 -15.72 -5.35 13.07
CA ASP A 673 -16.76 -4.68 13.85
C ASP A 673 -16.54 -3.16 13.86
N SER A 674 -15.28 -2.70 13.93
CA SER A 674 -14.91 -1.28 13.78
C SER A 674 -15.28 -0.75 12.40
N LEU A 675 -15.01 -1.52 11.34
CA LEU A 675 -15.39 -1.15 9.97
C LEU A 675 -16.92 -1.02 9.83
N LYS A 676 -17.69 -1.98 10.33
CA LYS A 676 -19.17 -1.92 10.31
C LYS A 676 -19.71 -0.70 11.04
N ASN A 677 -19.15 -0.40 12.21
CA ASN A 677 -19.53 0.79 12.96
C ASN A 677 -19.23 2.07 12.17
N TRP A 678 -18.07 2.17 11.57
CA TRP A 678 -17.70 3.31 10.75
C TRP A 678 -18.63 3.45 9.53
N ILE A 679 -18.96 2.35 8.84
CA ILE A 679 -19.92 2.35 7.71
C ILE A 679 -21.28 2.90 8.16
N SER A 680 -21.77 2.48 9.33
CA SER A 680 -23.03 3.01 9.87
C SER A 680 -23.00 4.51 10.08
N ILE A 681 -21.94 5.02 10.70
CA ILE A 681 -21.74 6.46 10.97
C ILE A 681 -21.63 7.23 9.65
N ARG A 682 -20.85 6.71 8.68
CA ARG A 682 -20.68 7.33 7.36
C ARG A 682 -21.98 7.43 6.60
N LEU A 683 -22.75 6.36 6.54
CA LEU A 683 -24.04 6.35 5.84
C LEU A 683 -25.06 7.28 6.49
N GLN A 684 -25.11 7.36 7.84
CA GLN A 684 -25.95 8.34 8.54
C GLN A 684 -25.58 9.77 8.20
N TRP A 685 -24.27 10.07 8.12
CA TRP A 685 -23.81 11.38 7.71
C TRP A 685 -24.21 11.70 6.26
N LEU A 686 -24.05 10.75 5.34
CA LEU A 686 -24.44 10.89 3.94
C LEU A 686 -25.96 11.04 3.79
N ASP A 687 -26.77 10.30 4.57
CA ASP A 687 -28.25 10.44 4.59
C ASP A 687 -28.67 11.89 4.85
N ALA A 688 -27.94 12.59 5.71
CA ALA A 688 -28.22 13.99 6.07
C ALA A 688 -27.60 15.01 5.11
N ASN A 689 -26.51 14.67 4.39
CA ASN A 689 -25.68 15.65 3.69
C ASN A 689 -25.64 15.50 2.17
N ILE A 690 -26.03 14.36 1.56
CA ILE A 690 -26.13 14.24 0.10
C ILE A 690 -27.06 15.35 -0.43
N PRO A 691 -26.58 16.22 -1.34
CA PRO A 691 -27.36 17.35 -1.82
C PRO A 691 -28.51 16.92 -2.75
N GLY A 692 -29.45 17.82 -2.95
CA GLY A 692 -30.60 17.62 -3.81
C GLY A 692 -31.86 17.19 -3.08
N LEU A 693 -32.94 17.11 -3.81
CA LEU A 693 -34.24 16.67 -3.34
C LEU A 693 -34.72 15.52 -4.24
N CYS A 694 -35.02 14.38 -3.64
CA CYS A 694 -35.74 13.34 -4.32
C CYS A 694 -37.25 13.57 -4.11
N THR A 695 -37.82 14.50 -4.88
CA THR A 695 -39.27 14.60 -4.96
C THR A 695 -39.73 13.52 -5.92
N PRO A 696 -40.71 12.69 -5.55
CA PRO A 696 -41.40 11.87 -6.53
C PRO A 696 -41.96 12.84 -7.57
N THR A 697 -41.33 13.00 -8.73
CA THR A 697 -41.96 13.63 -9.86
C THR A 697 -43.20 12.78 -10.12
N GLY A 698 -44.39 13.38 -9.93
CA GLY A 698 -45.68 12.71 -10.02
C GLY A 698 -46.08 12.27 -11.43
N VAL A 699 -45.21 11.46 -12.03
CA VAL A 699 -45.54 10.38 -12.94
C VAL A 699 -45.21 9.13 -12.16
N THR A 700 -46.19 8.53 -11.54
CA THR A 700 -46.15 7.13 -11.22
C THR A 700 -45.96 6.40 -12.55
N GLU A 701 -44.74 6.28 -13.03
CA GLU A 701 -44.38 5.04 -13.66
C GLU A 701 -44.53 4.02 -12.55
N THR A 702 -45.71 3.42 -12.56
CA THR A 702 -45.98 2.20 -11.82
C THR A 702 -44.85 1.30 -12.20
N SER A 703 -43.91 1.08 -11.27
CA SER A 703 -42.90 0.02 -11.32
C SER A 703 -43.55 -1.38 -11.25
N LEU A 704 -44.75 -1.49 -11.78
CA LEU A 704 -45.47 -2.73 -12.13
C LEU A 704 -44.83 -3.43 -13.34
N SER A 705 -43.90 -2.75 -14.03
CA SER A 705 -43.29 -3.32 -15.24
C SER A 705 -42.14 -4.30 -15.01
N THR A 706 -41.60 -4.42 -13.77
CA THR A 706 -40.45 -5.28 -13.50
C THR A 706 -40.56 -6.23 -12.31
N SER A 707 -41.72 -6.32 -11.67
CA SER A 707 -41.88 -7.24 -10.52
C SER A 707 -42.02 -8.68 -10.95
N LEU A 708 -40.98 -9.46 -10.85
CA LEU A 708 -41.07 -10.93 -10.82
C LEU A 708 -41.04 -11.35 -9.34
N ASN A 709 -42.15 -11.82 -8.82
CA ASN A 709 -42.25 -12.30 -7.44
C ASN A 709 -42.33 -13.82 -7.40
N CYS A 710 -41.49 -14.45 -6.57
CA CYS A 710 -41.48 -15.89 -6.38
C CYS A 710 -41.84 -16.20 -4.92
N TYR A 711 -42.94 -16.89 -4.68
CA TYR A 711 -43.40 -17.24 -3.33
C TYR A 711 -44.18 -18.53 -3.27
N PRO A 712 -44.17 -19.25 -2.11
CA PRO A 712 -43.36 -18.99 -0.94
C PRO A 712 -41.85 -19.20 -1.20
N ASN A 713 -41.01 -18.44 -0.50
CA ASN A 713 -39.58 -18.62 -0.50
C ASN A 713 -39.11 -18.58 0.97
N PRO A 714 -38.72 -19.70 1.56
CA PRO A 714 -38.46 -21.02 0.96
C PRO A 714 -39.73 -21.74 0.44
N ALA A 715 -39.55 -22.44 -0.69
CA ALA A 715 -40.56 -23.29 -1.30
C ALA A 715 -40.49 -24.73 -0.73
N LYS A 716 -41.63 -25.37 -0.58
CA LYS A 716 -41.72 -26.76 -0.10
C LYS A 716 -42.11 -27.72 -1.23
N ASP A 717 -43.34 -27.63 -1.66
CA ASP A 717 -43.92 -28.50 -2.68
C ASP A 717 -44.11 -27.80 -4.03
N TYR A 718 -44.35 -26.52 -3.99
CA TYR A 718 -44.51 -25.65 -5.17
C TYR A 718 -44.15 -24.21 -4.79
N PHE A 719 -43.97 -23.36 -5.78
CA PHE A 719 -43.90 -21.93 -5.65
C PHE A 719 -44.56 -21.25 -6.85
N ASN A 720 -45.10 -20.07 -6.62
CA ASN A 720 -45.70 -19.24 -7.64
C ASN A 720 -44.72 -18.21 -8.13
N ILE A 721 -44.82 -17.87 -9.39
CA ILE A 721 -44.11 -16.81 -10.06
C ILE A 721 -45.14 -15.82 -10.59
N ASP A 722 -45.23 -14.64 -9.95
CA ASP A 722 -46.13 -13.57 -10.41
C ASP A 722 -45.33 -12.56 -11.22
N TYR A 723 -45.85 -12.16 -12.36
CA TYR A 723 -45.23 -11.21 -13.27
C TYR A 723 -46.26 -10.41 -14.06
N TYR A 724 -45.81 -9.25 -14.54
CA TYR A 724 -46.61 -8.38 -15.39
C TYR A 724 -46.02 -8.29 -16.80
N LEU A 725 -46.87 -8.34 -17.81
CA LEU A 725 -46.52 -8.14 -19.22
C LEU A 725 -47.04 -6.80 -19.72
N PRO A 726 -46.16 -5.89 -20.20
CA PRO A 726 -46.58 -4.58 -20.68
C PRO A 726 -47.25 -4.60 -22.05
N SER A 727 -47.12 -5.71 -22.78
CA SER A 727 -47.76 -5.97 -24.07
C SER A 727 -47.89 -7.48 -24.28
N THR A 728 -48.66 -7.90 -25.30
CA THR A 728 -48.71 -9.31 -25.70
C THR A 728 -47.33 -9.77 -26.21
N MET A 729 -46.74 -10.74 -25.53
CA MET A 729 -45.37 -11.21 -25.85
C MET A 729 -45.12 -12.68 -25.49
N LYS A 730 -44.05 -13.22 -26.02
CA LYS A 730 -43.60 -14.58 -25.70
C LYS A 730 -42.92 -14.60 -24.36
N THR A 731 -43.20 -15.59 -23.52
CA THR A 731 -42.54 -15.81 -22.22
C THR A 731 -42.09 -17.26 -22.08
N THR A 732 -40.96 -17.40 -21.34
CA THR A 732 -40.40 -18.70 -20.96
C THR A 732 -39.86 -18.57 -19.53
N VAL A 733 -40.07 -19.64 -18.72
CA VAL A 733 -39.44 -19.73 -17.40
C VAL A 733 -38.52 -20.94 -17.39
N ARG A 734 -37.30 -20.74 -16.91
CA ARG A 734 -36.32 -21.79 -16.69
C ARG A 734 -35.83 -21.76 -15.24
N LEU A 735 -35.54 -22.90 -14.69
CA LEU A 735 -35.02 -23.06 -13.34
C LEU A 735 -33.63 -23.70 -13.40
N TYR A 736 -32.68 -23.08 -12.79
CA TYR A 736 -31.30 -23.56 -12.72
C TYR A 736 -30.94 -23.87 -11.27
N ASN A 737 -30.17 -24.91 -11.04
CA ASN A 737 -29.54 -25.16 -9.75
C ASN A 737 -28.34 -24.22 -9.54
N PHE A 738 -27.74 -24.27 -8.35
CA PHE A 738 -26.59 -23.42 -8.01
C PHE A 738 -25.30 -23.71 -8.84
N LEU A 739 -25.27 -24.85 -9.56
CA LEU A 739 -24.19 -25.21 -10.49
C LEU A 739 -24.46 -24.70 -11.93
N GLY A 740 -25.55 -23.96 -12.16
CA GLY A 740 -25.93 -23.47 -13.47
C GLY A 740 -26.55 -24.54 -14.39
N THR A 741 -26.91 -25.72 -13.85
CA THR A 741 -27.61 -26.76 -14.63
C THR A 741 -29.09 -26.46 -14.68
N GLU A 742 -29.70 -26.47 -15.88
CA GLU A 742 -31.14 -26.33 -16.05
C GLU A 742 -31.86 -27.59 -15.48
N VAL A 743 -32.73 -27.38 -14.52
CA VAL A 743 -33.48 -28.45 -13.85
C VAL A 743 -34.96 -28.50 -14.24
N LEU A 744 -35.45 -27.38 -14.80
CA LEU A 744 -36.82 -27.26 -15.29
C LEU A 744 -36.95 -26.17 -16.33
N SER A 745 -37.73 -26.37 -17.38
CA SER A 745 -38.08 -25.34 -18.39
C SER A 745 -39.54 -25.44 -18.76
N THR A 746 -40.21 -24.30 -18.89
CA THR A 746 -41.58 -24.24 -19.41
C THR A 746 -41.56 -24.03 -20.93
N PRO A 747 -42.59 -24.53 -21.65
CA PRO A 747 -42.73 -24.16 -23.06
C PRO A 747 -42.82 -22.63 -23.24
N THR A 748 -42.24 -22.13 -24.33
CA THR A 748 -42.45 -20.75 -24.72
C THR A 748 -43.90 -20.54 -25.14
N ILE A 749 -44.62 -19.66 -24.45
CA ILE A 749 -46.02 -19.34 -24.73
C ILE A 749 -46.18 -17.83 -25.01
N THR A 750 -47.17 -17.51 -25.85
CA THR A 750 -47.56 -16.11 -26.07
C THR A 750 -48.65 -15.76 -25.11
N GLN A 751 -48.50 -14.73 -24.32
CA GLN A 751 -49.43 -14.27 -23.32
C GLN A 751 -49.86 -12.81 -23.56
N SER A 752 -51.08 -12.44 -23.21
CA SER A 752 -51.62 -11.10 -23.38
C SER A 752 -50.99 -10.12 -22.37
N MET A 753 -51.13 -8.85 -22.64
CA MET A 753 -50.80 -7.77 -21.66
C MET A 753 -51.61 -8.00 -20.35
N GLY A 754 -50.94 -7.79 -19.21
CA GLY A 754 -51.58 -7.87 -17.90
C GLY A 754 -50.74 -8.67 -16.88
N GLN A 755 -51.38 -8.95 -15.74
CA GLN A 755 -50.79 -9.70 -14.65
C GLN A 755 -50.98 -11.22 -14.87
N HIS A 756 -49.95 -11.99 -14.63
CA HIS A 756 -49.94 -13.44 -14.79
C HIS A 756 -49.35 -14.10 -13.56
N SER A 757 -49.77 -15.33 -13.27
CA SER A 757 -49.21 -16.17 -12.23
C SER A 757 -48.96 -17.55 -12.80
N LEU A 758 -47.76 -18.09 -12.49
CA LEU A 758 -47.35 -19.44 -12.91
C LEU A 758 -46.93 -20.24 -11.68
N ALA A 759 -47.55 -21.37 -11.43
CA ALA A 759 -47.16 -22.29 -10.37
C ALA A 759 -46.16 -23.33 -10.90
N LEU A 760 -45.02 -23.49 -10.23
CA LEU A 760 -44.03 -24.52 -10.53
C LEU A 760 -43.92 -25.51 -9.37
N GLU A 761 -43.91 -26.81 -9.69
CA GLU A 761 -43.70 -27.87 -8.70
C GLU A 761 -42.24 -27.97 -8.30
N SER A 762 -41.93 -27.93 -7.01
CA SER A 762 -40.62 -28.14 -6.43
C SER A 762 -40.46 -29.49 -5.74
N LYS A 763 -41.47 -30.38 -5.78
CA LYS A 763 -41.45 -31.69 -5.12
C LYS A 763 -40.28 -32.57 -5.55
N THR A 764 -39.89 -32.51 -6.79
CA THR A 764 -38.78 -33.32 -7.35
C THR A 764 -37.39 -32.71 -7.14
N LEU A 765 -37.34 -31.44 -6.73
CA LEU A 765 -36.05 -30.72 -6.53
C LEU A 765 -35.48 -31.11 -5.16
N SER A 766 -34.15 -31.17 -5.04
CA SER A 766 -33.45 -31.34 -3.77
C SER A 766 -33.49 -30.06 -2.93
N ASN A 767 -33.25 -30.16 -1.60
CA ASN A 767 -33.04 -28.95 -0.80
C ASN A 767 -31.85 -28.17 -1.33
N GLY A 768 -32.02 -26.85 -1.50
CA GLY A 768 -30.95 -26.02 -2.05
C GLY A 768 -31.41 -24.69 -2.62
N ILE A 769 -30.47 -23.96 -3.20
CA ILE A 769 -30.70 -22.70 -3.88
C ILE A 769 -30.89 -22.95 -5.37
N TYR A 770 -31.91 -22.30 -5.93
CA TYR A 770 -32.22 -22.32 -7.36
C TYR A 770 -32.41 -20.91 -7.87
N PHE A 771 -32.23 -20.73 -9.19
CA PHE A 771 -32.44 -19.47 -9.88
C PHE A 771 -33.53 -19.63 -10.92
N VAL A 772 -34.59 -18.86 -10.74
CA VAL A 772 -35.68 -18.71 -11.73
C VAL A 772 -35.19 -17.69 -12.76
N ILE A 773 -35.11 -18.10 -14.01
CA ILE A 773 -34.84 -17.23 -15.16
C ILE A 773 -36.14 -17.05 -15.91
N PHE A 774 -36.66 -15.84 -15.96
CA PHE A 774 -37.85 -15.46 -16.69
C PHE A 774 -37.49 -14.66 -17.92
N GLU A 775 -37.79 -15.20 -19.10
CA GLU A 775 -37.56 -14.57 -20.37
C GLU A 775 -38.87 -13.99 -20.92
N ARG A 776 -38.91 -12.70 -21.27
CA ARG A 776 -40.01 -12.04 -21.94
C ARG A 776 -39.50 -11.15 -23.08
N GLY A 777 -39.80 -11.52 -24.32
CA GLY A 777 -39.25 -10.83 -25.49
C GLY A 777 -37.70 -10.90 -25.53
N LYS A 778 -37.04 -9.77 -25.34
CA LYS A 778 -35.58 -9.68 -25.25
C LYS A 778 -35.06 -9.51 -23.82
N GLU A 779 -35.97 -9.40 -22.86
CA GLU A 779 -35.61 -9.18 -21.45
C GLU A 779 -35.46 -10.52 -20.72
N ILE A 780 -34.48 -10.62 -19.83
CA ILE A 780 -34.22 -11.75 -18.94
C ILE A 780 -34.19 -11.22 -17.53
N ILE A 781 -35.04 -11.79 -16.67
CA ILE A 781 -35.12 -11.44 -15.24
C ILE A 781 -34.79 -12.70 -14.42
N SER A 782 -33.89 -12.59 -13.45
CA SER A 782 -33.58 -13.68 -12.54
C SER A 782 -34.08 -13.42 -11.12
N ARG A 783 -34.45 -14.52 -10.42
CA ARG A 783 -34.82 -14.50 -8.99
C ARG A 783 -34.32 -15.76 -8.30
N LYS A 784 -33.81 -15.59 -7.12
CA LYS A 784 -33.38 -16.68 -6.25
C LYS A 784 -34.61 -17.28 -5.55
N ILE A 785 -34.73 -18.61 -5.57
CA ILE A 785 -35.68 -19.38 -4.79
C ILE A 785 -34.92 -20.44 -3.96
N ILE A 786 -35.31 -20.58 -2.72
CA ILE A 786 -34.78 -21.62 -1.83
C ILE A 786 -35.83 -22.75 -1.77
N VAL A 787 -35.41 -23.98 -2.03
CA VAL A 787 -36.24 -25.17 -1.81
C VAL A 787 -35.82 -25.80 -0.50
N MET A 788 -36.78 -25.96 0.42
CA MET A 788 -36.55 -26.56 1.72
C MET A 788 -37.71 -27.49 2.09
N LYS A 789 -37.42 -28.78 2.08
CA LYS A 789 -38.31 -29.85 2.52
C LYS A 789 -38.01 -30.20 3.97
N ASN A 790 -39.01 -30.48 4.78
CA ASN A 790 -38.82 -30.88 6.18
C ASN A 790 -38.13 -32.24 6.25
#